data_46206d5dc7d480ad21fb1154277151d9
#
_entry.id   46206d5dc7d480ad21fb1154277151d9
#
_cell.length_a   1.000
_cell.length_b   1.000
_cell.length_c   1.000
_cell.angle_alpha   90.00
_cell.angle_beta   90.00
_cell.angle_gamma   90.00
#
_symmetry.space_group_name_H-M   'P 1'
#
loop_
_entity.id
_entity.type
_entity.pdbx_description
1 polymer ?
#
loop_
_entity_poly.entity_id
_entity_poly.type
_entity_poly.pdbx_seq_one_letter_code
_entity_poly.pdbx_strand_id
1 'polypeptide(L)'
;MAPRKPKKEAYGNQSISALKGADRVRKRPGVIFGSNGLEGCEHAVFEILSNAIDEAREGHGDLIVVTRYEDKSIEVEDFGRGCPVDWNEAEGRYNWELVFCELYAGGKYGEDGDNYEYSLGLNGLGSCATQYASEYFDATIYRDGQKYTLHFEKGENIGGLHKEPVKNHKTGSKFRWKPDLAVFTDIDIPAEYYQDIMKRQAVVNAGVTFRFRNQVGGKFETVEYRYDTGIMEYVTELAGENPLTQPVYFETERVGRDREDLKDYKVKLSVAFCFSNTTSIIEHYHNSSWLEHGGSPEKAVRSAFVSALDSYLKKQGKYNKNESKVTFGDVQDSLILVSNNFSTSTSYENQTKKSITNRFVQEAMTEFLRSSLEVYFIENPSEAEKIAGQILINKRSRETAEKARLNIKKKLTASNDLTNRVQKFVDCRTKEVSRRELYIVEGDSALGACKLSRDAEFQGIMPVRGKILNCLKADYNRIFKSEIITDLLRVMGCGVELKGVKKSKDLTDFDLDKLRWNKIIICTDADVDGYQIRTLILTMLYRLTPTLIEEGYVYIAESPLYEINYKEQTWFAYSDKEKNDIVAGELAGKKVSIQRSKGLGENEPDMMWMTTMNPASRRLIKVMPEEAAATAMMFDLLLGDNLAGRKSHIAQHGHEFLELADLS
;
A
#
# COMPACT_ATOMS: atom_id res chain seq x y z
N MET A 1 -44.46 18.55 28.80
CA MET A 1 -44.77 17.42 27.87
C MET A 1 -43.69 17.39 26.81
N ALA A 2 -42.84 16.35 26.79
CA ALA A 2 -41.81 16.20 25.79
C ALA A 2 -42.42 15.82 24.42
N PRO A 3 -41.91 16.31 23.28
CA PRO A 3 -42.46 15.98 21.98
C PRO A 3 -42.28 14.49 21.67
N ARG A 4 -43.35 13.82 21.30
CA ARG A 4 -43.33 12.41 20.84
C ARG A 4 -42.45 12.29 19.59
N LYS A 5 -41.43 11.41 19.64
CA LYS A 5 -40.66 11.00 18.44
C LYS A 5 -41.64 10.45 17.40
N PRO A 6 -41.45 10.79 16.10
CA PRO A 6 -42.30 10.24 15.03
C PRO A 6 -42.18 8.71 15.04
N LYS A 7 -43.32 8.01 14.93
CA LYS A 7 -43.37 6.55 14.77
C LYS A 7 -42.59 6.20 13.49
N LYS A 8 -41.59 5.32 13.60
CA LYS A 8 -40.99 4.66 12.44
C LYS A 8 -42.14 3.97 11.67
N GLU A 9 -42.25 4.30 10.39
CA GLU A 9 -43.15 3.57 9.48
C GLU A 9 -42.83 2.07 9.55
N ALA A 10 -43.88 1.25 9.68
CA ALA A 10 -43.71 -0.18 9.74
C ALA A 10 -43.17 -0.70 8.39
N TYR A 11 -42.14 -1.56 8.45
CA TYR A 11 -41.61 -2.24 7.27
C TYR A 11 -42.70 -3.15 6.66
N GLY A 12 -43.23 -2.78 5.50
CA GLY A 12 -44.29 -3.46 4.78
C GLY A 12 -44.12 -3.43 3.27
N ASN A 13 -45.03 -3.97 2.50
CA ASN A 13 -44.96 -4.07 1.05
C ASN A 13 -44.70 -2.71 0.34
N GLN A 14 -45.15 -1.60 0.93
CA GLN A 14 -44.96 -0.26 0.39
C GLN A 14 -43.58 0.34 0.70
N SER A 15 -42.79 -0.28 1.57
CA SER A 15 -41.43 0.18 1.91
C SER A 15 -40.36 -0.32 0.92
N ILE A 16 -40.73 -1.18 -0.03
CA ILE A 16 -39.81 -1.69 -1.07
C ILE A 16 -39.93 -0.79 -2.31
N SER A 17 -38.82 -0.12 -2.66
CA SER A 17 -38.73 0.72 -3.86
C SER A 17 -37.48 0.40 -4.64
N ALA A 18 -37.57 0.46 -5.98
CA ALA A 18 -36.40 0.32 -6.86
C ALA A 18 -35.75 1.68 -7.08
N LEU A 19 -34.42 1.74 -6.99
CA LEU A 19 -33.65 2.91 -7.41
C LEU A 19 -33.74 3.04 -8.94
N LYS A 20 -33.89 4.26 -9.44
CA LYS A 20 -34.01 4.58 -10.86
C LYS A 20 -32.97 5.62 -11.28
N GLY A 21 -32.59 5.62 -12.57
CA GLY A 21 -31.66 6.58 -13.13
C GLY A 21 -30.39 6.73 -12.31
N ALA A 22 -29.93 7.95 -12.10
CA ALA A 22 -28.72 8.29 -11.38
C ALA A 22 -28.68 7.78 -9.92
N ASP A 23 -29.84 7.66 -9.26
CA ASP A 23 -29.93 7.16 -7.88
C ASP A 23 -29.35 5.76 -7.69
N ARG A 24 -29.32 4.91 -8.74
CA ARG A 24 -28.71 3.57 -8.72
C ARG A 24 -27.22 3.64 -8.37
N VAL A 25 -26.53 4.66 -8.86
CA VAL A 25 -25.11 4.91 -8.62
C VAL A 25 -24.90 5.83 -7.43
N ARG A 26 -25.56 6.97 -7.40
CA ARG A 26 -25.38 8.02 -6.39
C ARG A 26 -25.63 7.55 -4.96
N LYS A 27 -26.62 6.66 -4.75
CA LYS A 27 -26.92 6.10 -3.41
C LYS A 27 -26.09 4.86 -3.06
N ARG A 28 -25.44 4.22 -4.02
CA ARG A 28 -24.69 2.98 -3.84
C ARG A 28 -23.40 2.95 -4.67
N PRO A 29 -22.52 3.98 -4.59
CA PRO A 29 -21.32 4.06 -5.43
C PRO A 29 -20.38 2.88 -5.20
N GLY A 30 -20.26 2.37 -3.98
CA GLY A 30 -19.41 1.21 -3.65
C GLY A 30 -19.77 -0.09 -4.39
N VAL A 31 -21.00 -0.24 -4.88
CA VAL A 31 -21.38 -1.43 -5.68
C VAL A 31 -20.78 -1.37 -7.08
N ILE A 32 -20.65 -0.17 -7.65
CA ILE A 32 -20.16 0.05 -9.03
C ILE A 32 -18.64 0.30 -9.01
N PHE A 33 -18.18 1.19 -8.13
CA PHE A 33 -16.78 1.63 -8.08
C PHE A 33 -15.93 0.90 -7.03
N GLY A 34 -16.53 -0.04 -6.27
CA GLY A 34 -15.83 -0.79 -5.22
C GLY A 34 -15.69 -0.01 -3.90
N SER A 35 -15.77 1.32 -3.91
CA SER A 35 -15.65 2.20 -2.75
C SER A 35 -16.51 3.46 -2.94
N ASN A 36 -16.87 4.13 -1.84
CA ASN A 36 -17.41 5.49 -1.85
C ASN A 36 -16.38 6.55 -1.43
N GLY A 37 -15.14 6.14 -1.22
CA GLY A 37 -14.01 7.02 -0.93
C GLY A 37 -13.24 7.42 -2.17
N LEU A 38 -12.00 7.88 -1.96
CA LEU A 38 -11.07 8.31 -3.01
C LEU A 38 -10.85 7.20 -4.06
N GLU A 39 -10.65 5.95 -3.64
CA GLU A 39 -10.48 4.79 -4.53
C GLU A 39 -11.64 4.60 -5.51
N GLY A 40 -12.88 4.89 -5.08
CA GLY A 40 -14.05 4.84 -5.96
C GLY A 40 -14.02 5.96 -7.00
N CYS A 41 -13.55 7.13 -6.60
CA CYS A 41 -13.35 8.27 -7.51
C CYS A 41 -12.24 7.98 -8.53
N GLU A 42 -11.14 7.37 -8.10
CA GLU A 42 -10.03 6.90 -8.95
C GLU A 42 -10.50 5.85 -9.97
N HIS A 43 -11.36 4.92 -9.53
CA HIS A 43 -11.94 3.91 -10.42
C HIS A 43 -12.80 4.53 -11.52
N ALA A 44 -13.56 5.62 -11.23
CA ALA A 44 -14.32 6.34 -12.22
C ALA A 44 -13.43 6.95 -13.32
N VAL A 45 -12.22 7.42 -12.97
CA VAL A 45 -11.22 7.88 -13.96
C VAL A 45 -10.78 6.72 -14.85
N PHE A 46 -10.49 5.57 -14.26
CA PHE A 46 -10.06 4.39 -15.02
C PHE A 46 -11.14 3.89 -15.99
N GLU A 47 -12.41 3.96 -15.61
CA GLU A 47 -13.53 3.55 -16.49
C GLU A 47 -13.63 4.43 -17.75
N ILE A 48 -13.41 5.75 -17.64
CA ILE A 48 -13.38 6.64 -18.82
C ILE A 48 -12.09 6.42 -19.64
N LEU A 49 -10.93 6.30 -18.95
CA LEU A 49 -9.64 6.06 -19.59
C LEU A 49 -9.64 4.73 -20.38
N SER A 50 -10.28 3.69 -19.85
CA SER A 50 -10.35 2.38 -20.50
C SER A 50 -11.05 2.40 -21.86
N ASN A 51 -12.02 3.28 -22.05
CA ASN A 51 -12.67 3.45 -23.36
C ASN A 51 -11.73 4.08 -24.40
N ALA A 52 -10.91 5.07 -23.99
CA ALA A 52 -9.88 5.66 -24.84
C ALA A 52 -8.78 4.63 -25.22
N ILE A 53 -8.40 3.78 -24.25
CA ILE A 53 -7.42 2.69 -24.49
C ILE A 53 -7.98 1.67 -25.47
N ASP A 54 -9.24 1.28 -25.35
CA ASP A 54 -9.88 0.33 -26.28
C ASP A 54 -9.86 0.86 -27.73
N GLU A 55 -10.12 2.17 -27.95
CA GLU A 55 -10.02 2.78 -29.27
C GLU A 55 -8.58 2.76 -29.82
N ALA A 56 -7.59 3.11 -28.97
CA ALA A 56 -6.20 3.10 -29.40
C ALA A 56 -5.71 1.69 -29.75
N ARG A 57 -6.16 0.66 -29.01
CA ARG A 57 -5.83 -0.76 -29.27
C ARG A 57 -6.42 -1.29 -30.56
N GLU A 58 -7.59 -0.80 -30.96
CA GLU A 58 -8.18 -1.10 -32.28
C GLU A 58 -7.47 -0.35 -33.44
N GLY A 59 -6.38 0.35 -33.14
CA GLY A 59 -5.60 1.11 -34.12
C GLY A 59 -6.18 2.48 -34.45
N HIS A 60 -7.10 2.98 -33.63
CA HIS A 60 -7.73 4.29 -33.83
C HIS A 60 -7.17 5.31 -32.85
N GLY A 61 -6.13 6.05 -33.29
CA GLY A 61 -5.41 7.01 -32.49
C GLY A 61 -4.27 6.35 -31.68
N ASP A 62 -3.25 7.14 -31.40
CA ASP A 62 -2.04 6.71 -30.67
C ASP A 62 -1.68 7.66 -29.53
N LEU A 63 -2.58 8.62 -29.21
CA LEU A 63 -2.43 9.60 -28.15
C LEU A 63 -3.69 9.62 -27.27
N ILE A 64 -3.48 9.55 -25.97
CA ILE A 64 -4.50 9.75 -24.94
C ILE A 64 -4.00 10.85 -24.00
N VAL A 65 -4.84 11.87 -23.77
CA VAL A 65 -4.52 12.99 -22.91
C VAL A 65 -5.43 12.99 -21.69
N VAL A 66 -4.85 12.96 -20.50
CA VAL A 66 -5.58 13.12 -19.23
C VAL A 66 -5.16 14.44 -18.59
N THR A 67 -6.13 15.27 -18.24
CA THR A 67 -5.88 16.55 -17.59
C THR A 67 -6.57 16.59 -16.22
N ARG A 68 -5.80 16.85 -15.18
CA ARG A 68 -6.27 17.18 -13.83
C ARG A 68 -6.28 18.70 -13.67
N TYR A 69 -7.43 19.24 -13.31
CA TYR A 69 -7.59 20.67 -13.05
C TYR A 69 -7.56 20.99 -11.55
N GLU A 70 -7.19 22.22 -11.20
CA GLU A 70 -7.17 22.69 -9.79
C GLU A 70 -8.54 22.66 -9.12
N ASP A 71 -9.63 22.82 -9.89
CA ASP A 71 -11.00 22.73 -9.40
C ASP A 71 -11.47 21.29 -9.14
N LYS A 72 -10.53 20.32 -9.24
CA LYS A 72 -10.73 18.87 -9.10
C LYS A 72 -11.56 18.24 -10.22
N SER A 73 -11.82 18.98 -11.29
CA SER A 73 -12.35 18.39 -12.52
C SER A 73 -11.26 17.64 -13.27
N ILE A 74 -11.67 16.64 -14.05
CA ILE A 74 -10.82 15.74 -14.79
C ILE A 74 -11.26 15.73 -16.23
N GLU A 75 -10.33 15.67 -17.16
CA GLU A 75 -10.63 15.57 -18.59
C GLU A 75 -9.82 14.42 -19.20
N VAL A 76 -10.48 13.58 -19.99
CA VAL A 76 -9.85 12.55 -20.83
C VAL A 76 -10.19 12.84 -22.27
N GLU A 77 -9.18 12.94 -23.13
CA GLU A 77 -9.30 13.14 -24.56
C GLU A 77 -8.59 12.03 -25.32
N ASP A 78 -9.29 11.39 -26.24
CA ASP A 78 -8.78 10.46 -27.23
C ASP A 78 -8.89 11.04 -28.65
N PHE A 79 -8.15 10.45 -29.56
CA PHE A 79 -8.14 10.80 -30.97
C PHE A 79 -8.58 9.61 -31.83
N GLY A 80 -9.46 8.77 -31.27
CA GLY A 80 -10.07 7.62 -31.92
C GLY A 80 -11.17 7.99 -32.93
N ARG A 81 -12.11 7.07 -33.15
CA ARG A 81 -13.24 7.28 -34.11
C ARG A 81 -14.30 8.25 -33.58
N GLY A 82 -14.29 8.55 -32.30
CA GLY A 82 -15.35 9.27 -31.59
C GLY A 82 -16.53 8.37 -31.18
N CYS A 83 -17.01 8.53 -29.95
CA CYS A 83 -18.14 7.77 -29.42
C CYS A 83 -19.39 7.95 -30.31
N PRO A 84 -20.09 6.88 -30.72
CA PRO A 84 -21.35 7.01 -31.45
C PRO A 84 -22.43 7.54 -30.51
N VAL A 85 -23.05 8.69 -30.85
CA VAL A 85 -24.05 9.38 -30.02
C VAL A 85 -25.35 9.72 -30.78
N ASP A 86 -25.34 9.55 -32.10
CA ASP A 86 -26.49 9.92 -32.95
C ASP A 86 -27.60 8.84 -32.87
N TRP A 87 -28.67 9.05 -33.62
CA TRP A 87 -29.86 8.20 -33.62
C TRP A 87 -29.57 6.73 -33.95
N ASN A 88 -30.13 5.83 -33.18
CA ASN A 88 -30.04 4.38 -33.36
C ASN A 88 -31.40 3.83 -33.81
N GLU A 89 -31.51 3.42 -35.06
CA GLU A 89 -32.75 2.91 -35.64
C GLU A 89 -33.21 1.60 -34.97
N ALA A 90 -32.28 0.75 -34.56
CA ALA A 90 -32.61 -0.55 -33.95
C ALA A 90 -33.21 -0.37 -32.53
N GLU A 91 -32.73 0.61 -31.78
CA GLU A 91 -33.19 0.91 -30.42
C GLU A 91 -34.29 1.96 -30.36
N GLY A 92 -34.53 2.68 -31.48
CA GLY A 92 -35.56 3.75 -31.59
C GLY A 92 -35.25 4.96 -30.70
N ARG A 93 -34.00 5.22 -30.39
CA ARG A 93 -33.51 6.33 -29.54
C ARG A 93 -32.08 6.72 -29.89
N TYR A 94 -31.60 7.79 -29.28
CA TYR A 94 -30.21 8.22 -29.48
C TYR A 94 -29.22 7.32 -28.73
N ASN A 95 -28.07 7.03 -29.34
CA ASN A 95 -27.01 6.28 -28.71
C ASN A 95 -26.47 6.97 -27.44
N TRP A 96 -26.46 8.31 -27.36
CA TRP A 96 -26.02 8.99 -26.15
C TRP A 96 -26.88 8.63 -24.93
N GLU A 97 -28.19 8.36 -25.11
CA GLU A 97 -29.09 7.93 -24.02
C GLU A 97 -28.69 6.54 -23.52
N LEU A 98 -28.25 5.66 -24.42
CA LEU A 98 -27.72 4.34 -24.08
C LEU A 98 -26.38 4.46 -23.35
N VAL A 99 -25.42 5.19 -23.91
CA VAL A 99 -24.05 5.26 -23.43
C VAL A 99 -23.95 5.99 -22.08
N PHE A 100 -24.70 7.07 -21.89
CA PHE A 100 -24.56 7.94 -20.71
C PHE A 100 -25.71 7.84 -19.71
N CYS A 101 -26.88 7.30 -20.08
CA CYS A 101 -28.04 7.27 -19.19
C CYS A 101 -28.57 5.86 -18.89
N GLU A 102 -27.95 4.81 -19.45
CA GLU A 102 -28.36 3.43 -19.21
C GLU A 102 -27.20 2.55 -18.77
N LEU A 103 -27.37 1.89 -17.61
CA LEU A 103 -26.41 0.91 -17.13
C LEU A 103 -26.57 -0.39 -17.91
N TYR A 104 -25.46 -1.06 -18.21
CA TYR A 104 -25.42 -2.28 -19.00
C TYR A 104 -25.79 -2.07 -20.48
N ALA A 105 -25.57 -0.87 -20.99
CA ALA A 105 -25.72 -0.58 -22.41
C ALA A 105 -24.35 -0.30 -23.04
N GLY A 106 -24.07 -0.86 -24.21
CA GLY A 106 -22.79 -0.68 -24.92
C GLY A 106 -22.70 -1.48 -26.21
N GLY A 107 -21.80 -1.08 -27.10
CA GLY A 107 -21.57 -1.70 -28.39
C GLY A 107 -20.55 -2.86 -28.40
N LYS A 108 -20.10 -3.35 -27.22
CA LYS A 108 -19.02 -4.35 -27.09
C LYS A 108 -19.54 -5.73 -26.69
N TYR A 109 -20.85 -5.99 -26.82
CA TYR A 109 -21.49 -7.26 -26.42
C TYR A 109 -21.61 -8.31 -27.53
N GLY A 110 -21.16 -8.02 -28.76
CA GLY A 110 -21.33 -8.92 -29.92
C GLY A 110 -20.57 -10.23 -29.76
N GLU A 111 -21.26 -11.37 -29.94
CA GLU A 111 -20.64 -12.71 -29.99
C GLU A 111 -19.83 -12.94 -31.30
N ASP A 112 -20.01 -12.12 -32.32
CA ASP A 112 -19.44 -12.23 -33.66
C ASP A 112 -18.25 -11.27 -33.88
N GLY A 113 -17.37 -11.27 -33.02
CA GLY A 113 -15.96 -11.07 -32.79
C GLY A 113 -15.06 -10.25 -33.71
N ASP A 114 -15.49 -9.32 -34.55
CA ASP A 114 -14.55 -8.58 -35.42
C ASP A 114 -14.10 -7.22 -34.84
N ASN A 115 -14.74 -6.72 -33.81
CA ASN A 115 -14.36 -5.46 -33.14
C ASN A 115 -14.24 -5.64 -31.63
N TYR A 116 -13.16 -5.11 -31.03
CA TYR A 116 -12.92 -5.13 -29.58
C TYR A 116 -12.68 -6.53 -28.98
N GLU A 117 -11.90 -7.37 -29.66
CA GLU A 117 -11.61 -8.76 -29.26
C GLU A 117 -11.13 -8.89 -27.80
N TYR A 118 -10.45 -7.86 -27.26
CA TYR A 118 -9.87 -7.85 -25.92
C TYR A 118 -10.22 -6.58 -25.11
N SER A 119 -11.47 -6.13 -25.16
CA SER A 119 -11.89 -4.87 -24.56
C SER A 119 -11.75 -4.84 -23.04
N LEU A 120 -11.39 -3.66 -22.50
CA LEU A 120 -11.43 -3.31 -21.07
C LEU A 120 -12.85 -3.01 -20.60
N GLY A 121 -13.61 -2.28 -21.41
CA GLY A 121 -14.95 -1.76 -21.09
C GLY A 121 -16.08 -2.74 -21.40
N LEU A 122 -16.03 -3.99 -20.87
CA LEU A 122 -16.99 -5.06 -21.19
C LEU A 122 -18.40 -4.88 -20.59
N ASN A 123 -18.55 -4.14 -19.49
CA ASN A 123 -19.80 -4.18 -18.71
C ASN A 123 -20.81 -3.11 -19.08
N GLY A 124 -20.48 -2.17 -19.99
CA GLY A 124 -21.38 -1.05 -20.35
C GLY A 124 -21.81 -0.20 -19.16
N LEU A 125 -20.92 -0.03 -18.18
CA LEU A 125 -21.21 0.69 -16.95
C LEU A 125 -20.44 2.01 -16.84
N GLY A 126 -19.18 2.05 -17.31
CA GLY A 126 -18.21 3.07 -16.96
C GLY A 126 -18.65 4.51 -17.27
N SER A 127 -19.04 4.80 -18.51
CA SER A 127 -19.43 6.16 -18.91
C SER A 127 -20.70 6.63 -18.20
N CYS A 128 -21.74 5.78 -18.13
CA CYS A 128 -22.99 6.06 -17.47
C CYS A 128 -22.78 6.25 -15.95
N ALA A 129 -22.04 5.34 -15.30
CA ALA A 129 -21.81 5.42 -13.87
C ALA A 129 -20.98 6.65 -13.48
N THR A 130 -19.93 6.97 -14.24
CA THR A 130 -19.11 8.17 -13.99
C THR A 130 -19.92 9.43 -14.18
N GLN A 131 -20.73 9.51 -15.23
CA GLN A 131 -21.64 10.64 -15.47
C GLN A 131 -22.61 10.79 -14.30
N TYR A 132 -23.25 9.71 -13.82
CA TYR A 132 -24.17 9.74 -12.69
C TYR A 132 -23.53 10.14 -11.36
N ALA A 133 -22.24 9.81 -11.17
CA ALA A 133 -21.50 10.12 -9.96
C ALA A 133 -20.85 11.52 -9.95
N SER A 134 -21.09 12.32 -10.99
CA SER A 134 -20.45 13.61 -11.17
C SER A 134 -21.38 14.78 -10.79
N GLU A 135 -20.78 15.90 -10.38
CA GLU A 135 -21.45 17.19 -10.23
C GLU A 135 -21.89 17.69 -11.60
N TYR A 136 -20.98 17.65 -12.58
CA TYR A 136 -21.27 17.84 -13.99
C TYR A 136 -20.43 16.89 -14.85
N PHE A 137 -20.91 16.62 -16.06
CA PHE A 137 -20.20 15.82 -17.06
C PHE A 137 -20.45 16.40 -18.45
N ASP A 138 -19.38 16.79 -19.13
CA ASP A 138 -19.36 17.34 -20.48
C ASP A 138 -18.78 16.32 -21.45
N ALA A 139 -19.51 16.01 -22.53
CA ALA A 139 -19.01 15.20 -23.63
C ALA A 139 -18.88 16.06 -24.89
N THR A 140 -17.69 16.06 -25.49
CA THR A 140 -17.42 16.67 -26.80
C THR A 140 -16.87 15.58 -27.70
N ILE A 141 -17.57 15.29 -28.80
CA ILE A 141 -17.26 14.18 -29.68
C ILE A 141 -17.14 14.68 -31.12
N TYR A 142 -16.10 14.26 -31.79
CA TYR A 142 -15.86 14.54 -33.21
C TYR A 142 -15.98 13.24 -33.99
N ARG A 143 -17.02 13.17 -34.84
CA ARG A 143 -17.30 11.97 -35.64
C ARG A 143 -18.04 12.36 -36.93
N ASP A 144 -17.74 11.70 -38.03
CA ASP A 144 -18.43 11.83 -39.33
C ASP A 144 -18.59 13.32 -39.79
N GLY A 145 -17.52 14.12 -39.56
CA GLY A 145 -17.53 15.57 -39.92
C GLY A 145 -18.43 16.43 -39.06
N GLN A 146 -18.91 15.92 -37.93
CA GLN A 146 -19.71 16.63 -36.98
C GLN A 146 -19.00 16.74 -35.64
N LYS A 147 -19.29 17.81 -34.90
CA LYS A 147 -19.01 17.95 -33.47
C LYS A 147 -20.31 17.81 -32.72
N TYR A 148 -20.34 16.90 -31.78
CA TYR A 148 -21.45 16.68 -30.88
C TYR A 148 -21.06 17.16 -29.50
N THR A 149 -21.98 17.82 -28.80
CA THR A 149 -21.79 18.22 -27.39
C THR A 149 -23.00 17.87 -26.57
N LEU A 150 -22.73 17.36 -25.36
CA LEU A 150 -23.72 17.03 -24.34
C LEU A 150 -23.26 17.59 -23.01
N HIS A 151 -24.19 18.08 -22.22
CA HIS A 151 -23.94 18.52 -20.85
C HIS A 151 -24.89 17.82 -19.90
N PHE A 152 -24.33 17.33 -18.76
CA PHE A 152 -25.11 16.69 -17.71
C PHE A 152 -24.79 17.34 -16.37
N GLU A 153 -25.80 17.50 -15.54
CA GLU A 153 -25.67 17.91 -14.14
C GLU A 153 -26.31 16.86 -13.23
N LYS A 154 -25.52 16.30 -12.31
CA LYS A 154 -25.96 15.31 -11.30
C LYS A 154 -26.77 14.14 -11.88
N GLY A 155 -26.43 13.72 -13.09
CA GLY A 155 -27.08 12.60 -13.76
C GLY A 155 -28.18 12.98 -14.76
N GLU A 156 -28.57 14.23 -14.82
CA GLU A 156 -29.63 14.71 -15.73
C GLU A 156 -29.02 15.43 -16.93
N ASN A 157 -29.49 15.12 -18.13
CA ASN A 157 -29.08 15.83 -19.35
C ASN A 157 -29.69 17.22 -19.41
N ILE A 158 -28.86 18.23 -19.64
CA ILE A 158 -29.28 19.63 -19.78
C ILE A 158 -29.07 20.08 -21.23
N GLY A 159 -30.16 20.44 -21.88
CA GLY A 159 -30.17 21.03 -23.23
C GLY A 159 -30.16 20.04 -24.39
N GLY A 160 -30.08 18.73 -24.16
CA GLY A 160 -30.09 17.71 -25.21
C GLY A 160 -28.76 17.59 -25.98
N LEU A 161 -28.80 16.89 -27.11
CA LEU A 161 -27.68 16.73 -28.02
C LEU A 161 -27.56 17.95 -28.95
N HIS A 162 -26.42 18.64 -28.88
CA HIS A 162 -26.09 19.68 -29.85
C HIS A 162 -25.15 19.11 -30.92
N LYS A 163 -25.42 19.44 -32.18
CA LYS A 163 -24.69 18.96 -33.35
C LYS A 163 -24.32 20.12 -34.24
N GLU A 164 -23.03 20.24 -34.58
CA GLU A 164 -22.54 21.26 -35.49
C GLU A 164 -21.51 20.68 -36.47
N PRO A 165 -21.52 21.08 -37.77
CA PRO A 165 -20.56 20.59 -38.73
C PRO A 165 -19.18 21.18 -38.47
N VAL A 166 -18.12 20.36 -38.62
CA VAL A 166 -16.72 20.79 -38.52
C VAL A 166 -16.04 20.72 -39.86
N LYS A 167 -15.16 21.70 -40.14
CA LYS A 167 -14.44 21.78 -41.41
C LYS A 167 -13.21 20.89 -41.49
N ASN A 168 -12.74 20.40 -40.37
CA ASN A 168 -11.56 19.50 -40.28
C ASN A 168 -12.02 18.06 -40.10
N HIS A 169 -11.18 17.11 -40.51
CA HIS A 169 -11.42 15.69 -40.34
C HIS A 169 -11.01 15.20 -38.94
N LYS A 170 -11.10 16.05 -37.90
CA LYS A 170 -10.84 15.65 -36.53
C LYS A 170 -11.84 14.58 -36.11
N THR A 171 -11.36 13.52 -35.50
CA THR A 171 -12.15 12.49 -34.84
C THR A 171 -11.65 12.33 -33.40
N GLY A 172 -12.47 11.75 -32.52
CA GLY A 172 -12.13 11.46 -31.14
C GLY A 172 -13.21 11.90 -30.17
N SER A 173 -13.03 11.53 -28.92
CA SER A 173 -13.92 11.91 -27.84
C SER A 173 -13.16 12.65 -26.76
N LYS A 174 -13.83 13.61 -26.13
CA LYS A 174 -13.31 14.34 -24.99
C LYS A 174 -14.40 14.43 -23.93
N PHE A 175 -14.10 13.90 -22.75
CA PHE A 175 -14.98 13.91 -21.59
C PHE A 175 -14.34 14.71 -20.48
N ARG A 176 -15.07 15.72 -19.95
CA ARG A 176 -14.67 16.47 -18.77
C ARG A 176 -15.75 16.38 -17.71
N TRP A 177 -15.34 16.03 -16.50
CA TRP A 177 -16.28 15.89 -15.38
C TRP A 177 -15.65 16.34 -14.09
N LYS A 178 -16.50 16.62 -13.12
CA LYS A 178 -16.10 16.84 -11.75
C LYS A 178 -16.84 15.84 -10.87
N PRO A 179 -16.13 14.94 -10.16
CA PRO A 179 -16.77 14.01 -9.24
C PRO A 179 -17.57 14.77 -8.17
N ASP A 180 -18.69 14.21 -7.72
CA ASP A 180 -19.59 14.88 -6.77
C ASP A 180 -19.29 14.44 -5.33
N LEU A 181 -19.01 15.40 -4.42
CA LEU A 181 -18.85 15.18 -2.98
C LEU A 181 -20.11 14.65 -2.29
N ALA A 182 -21.29 14.74 -2.94
CA ALA A 182 -22.48 14.07 -2.45
C ALA A 182 -22.49 12.55 -2.73
N VAL A 183 -21.56 12.07 -3.55
CA VAL A 183 -21.41 10.65 -3.92
C VAL A 183 -20.14 10.06 -3.32
N PHE A 184 -19.02 10.77 -3.45
CA PHE A 184 -17.74 10.36 -2.93
C PHE A 184 -17.36 11.17 -1.69
N THR A 185 -16.75 10.53 -0.71
CA THR A 185 -16.30 11.21 0.52
C THR A 185 -15.04 12.07 0.29
N ASP A 186 -14.27 11.76 -0.75
CA ASP A 186 -13.12 12.53 -1.21
C ASP A 186 -13.04 12.47 -2.74
N ILE A 187 -12.67 13.59 -3.36
CA ILE A 187 -12.54 13.76 -4.82
C ILE A 187 -11.17 14.34 -5.22
N ASP A 188 -10.27 14.53 -4.24
CA ASP A 188 -8.95 15.13 -4.48
C ASP A 188 -7.93 14.07 -4.85
N ILE A 189 -8.06 13.51 -6.04
CA ILE A 189 -7.16 12.49 -6.54
C ILE A 189 -5.75 13.09 -6.69
N PRO A 190 -4.72 12.52 -6.06
CA PRO A 190 -3.35 13.03 -6.14
C PRO A 190 -2.77 12.88 -7.55
N ALA A 191 -1.84 13.78 -7.93
CA ALA A 191 -1.21 13.75 -9.25
C ALA A 191 -0.44 12.45 -9.50
N GLU A 192 0.14 11.88 -8.47
CA GLU A 192 0.90 10.61 -8.48
C GLU A 192 0.03 9.45 -8.97
N TYR A 193 -1.25 9.40 -8.60
CA TYR A 193 -2.18 8.38 -9.11
C TYR A 193 -2.26 8.39 -10.64
N TYR A 194 -2.41 9.59 -11.24
CA TYR A 194 -2.49 9.70 -12.69
C TYR A 194 -1.18 9.31 -13.36
N GLN A 195 -0.06 9.70 -12.78
CA GLN A 195 1.27 9.35 -13.29
C GLN A 195 1.47 7.83 -13.27
N ASP A 196 1.15 7.18 -12.15
CA ASP A 196 1.28 5.73 -12.00
C ASP A 196 0.38 4.97 -12.97
N ILE A 197 -0.91 5.33 -13.05
CA ILE A 197 -1.84 4.61 -13.93
C ILE A 197 -1.48 4.79 -15.40
N MET A 198 -1.09 6.01 -15.80
CA MET A 198 -0.75 6.28 -17.20
C MET A 198 0.57 5.64 -17.59
N LYS A 199 1.57 5.60 -16.71
CA LYS A 199 2.80 4.84 -16.92
C LYS A 199 2.48 3.35 -17.12
N ARG A 200 1.69 2.76 -16.23
CA ARG A 200 1.27 1.35 -16.33
C ARG A 200 0.53 1.06 -17.64
N GLN A 201 -0.38 1.96 -18.04
CA GLN A 201 -1.10 1.80 -19.30
C GLN A 201 -0.19 1.93 -20.51
N ALA A 202 0.79 2.82 -20.50
CA ALA A 202 1.77 2.94 -21.57
C ALA A 202 2.61 1.66 -21.74
N VAL A 203 3.01 1.03 -20.62
CA VAL A 203 3.76 -0.24 -20.60
C VAL A 203 3.01 -1.37 -21.29
N VAL A 204 1.70 -1.48 -21.09
CA VAL A 204 0.91 -2.63 -21.61
C VAL A 204 0.19 -2.35 -22.92
N ASN A 205 0.23 -1.11 -23.41
CA ASN A 205 -0.33 -0.69 -24.69
C ASN A 205 0.80 -0.09 -25.55
N ALA A 206 1.68 -0.95 -26.05
CA ALA A 206 2.86 -0.56 -26.82
C ALA A 206 2.53 0.40 -27.97
N GLY A 207 3.33 1.47 -28.12
CA GLY A 207 3.17 2.46 -29.17
C GLY A 207 2.11 3.53 -28.91
N VAL A 208 1.32 3.43 -27.83
CA VAL A 208 0.35 4.46 -27.43
C VAL A 208 1.03 5.47 -26.50
N THR A 209 0.84 6.76 -26.78
CA THR A 209 1.35 7.86 -25.95
C THR A 209 0.28 8.26 -24.93
N PHE A 210 0.66 8.28 -23.67
CA PHE A 210 -0.17 8.76 -22.57
C PHE A 210 0.39 10.07 -22.05
N ARG A 211 -0.36 11.17 -22.22
CA ARG A 211 0.03 12.52 -21.83
C ARG A 211 -0.77 12.96 -20.62
N PHE A 212 -0.10 13.15 -19.50
CA PHE A 212 -0.71 13.72 -18.30
C PHE A 212 -0.44 15.23 -18.22
N ARG A 213 -1.49 15.98 -17.97
CA ARG A 213 -1.44 17.44 -17.77
C ARG A 213 -2.02 17.77 -16.39
N ASN A 214 -1.19 18.27 -15.49
CA ASN A 214 -1.59 18.68 -14.16
C ASN A 214 -1.62 20.21 -14.07
N GLN A 215 -2.75 20.79 -13.73
CA GLN A 215 -2.86 22.23 -13.52
C GLN A 215 -2.42 22.60 -12.11
N VAL A 216 -1.41 23.48 -12.01
CA VAL A 216 -0.86 24.02 -10.76
C VAL A 216 -0.61 25.51 -10.93
N GLY A 217 -1.24 26.36 -10.09
CA GLY A 217 -1.08 27.80 -10.15
C GLY A 217 -1.49 28.39 -11.51
N GLY A 218 -2.53 27.84 -12.13
CA GLY A 218 -3.03 28.26 -13.46
C GLY A 218 -2.19 27.81 -14.64
N LYS A 219 -1.07 27.09 -14.42
CA LYS A 219 -0.20 26.55 -15.48
C LYS A 219 -0.33 25.04 -15.55
N PHE A 220 0.01 24.44 -16.70
CA PHE A 220 0.02 22.99 -16.88
C PHE A 220 1.43 22.45 -16.85
N GLU A 221 1.67 21.54 -15.93
CA GLU A 221 2.81 20.64 -15.95
C GLU A 221 2.42 19.42 -16.78
N THR A 222 3.30 18.99 -17.71
CA THR A 222 2.99 17.90 -18.63
C THR A 222 4.06 16.82 -18.54
N VAL A 223 3.61 15.57 -18.42
CA VAL A 223 4.45 14.37 -18.45
C VAL A 223 3.89 13.43 -19.51
N GLU A 224 4.78 12.77 -20.26
CA GLU A 224 4.41 11.80 -21.29
C GLU A 224 5.04 10.44 -20.98
N TYR A 225 4.28 9.40 -21.24
CA TYR A 225 4.71 8.00 -21.14
C TYR A 225 4.44 7.31 -22.47
N ARG A 226 5.46 6.64 -23.00
CA ARG A 226 5.36 5.83 -24.21
C ARG A 226 6.40 4.73 -24.15
N TYR A 227 6.01 3.54 -24.44
CA TYR A 227 6.86 2.35 -24.56
C TYR A 227 6.61 1.70 -25.92
N ASP A 228 7.55 1.82 -26.84
CA ASP A 228 7.36 1.33 -28.21
C ASP A 228 7.38 -0.20 -28.29
N THR A 229 8.18 -0.85 -27.44
CA THR A 229 8.22 -2.30 -27.32
C THR A 229 7.52 -2.82 -26.04
N GLY A 230 6.73 -1.98 -25.38
CA GLY A 230 5.87 -2.34 -24.28
C GLY A 230 6.61 -2.90 -23.07
N ILE A 231 6.16 -4.07 -22.58
CA ILE A 231 6.71 -4.69 -21.35
C ILE A 231 8.20 -5.03 -21.46
N MET A 232 8.73 -5.25 -22.66
CA MET A 232 10.16 -5.52 -22.85
C MET A 232 11.01 -4.30 -22.52
N GLU A 233 10.62 -3.13 -23.01
CA GLU A 233 11.29 -1.87 -22.71
C GLU A 233 11.20 -1.52 -21.23
N TYR A 234 10.04 -1.73 -20.64
CA TYR A 234 9.82 -1.48 -19.21
C TYR A 234 10.66 -2.42 -18.32
N VAL A 235 10.76 -3.70 -18.64
CA VAL A 235 11.66 -4.63 -17.92
C VAL A 235 13.12 -4.20 -18.08
N THR A 236 13.51 -3.68 -19.24
CA THR A 236 14.86 -3.14 -19.48
C THR A 236 15.12 -1.90 -18.62
N GLU A 237 14.15 -1.00 -18.49
CA GLU A 237 14.22 0.17 -17.59
C GLU A 237 14.38 -0.28 -16.13
N LEU A 238 13.55 -1.23 -15.67
CA LEU A 238 13.59 -1.76 -14.30
C LEU A 238 14.88 -2.51 -13.98
N ALA A 239 15.47 -3.17 -14.96
CA ALA A 239 16.71 -3.92 -14.83
C ALA A 239 17.94 -3.00 -14.57
N GLY A 240 17.87 -1.76 -15.07
CA GLY A 240 18.95 -0.79 -14.95
C GLY A 240 20.20 -1.18 -15.73
N GLU A 241 21.35 -0.62 -15.36
CA GLU A 241 22.59 -0.77 -16.13
C GLU A 241 23.25 -2.15 -15.98
N ASN A 242 23.05 -2.85 -14.87
CA ASN A 242 23.78 -4.09 -14.54
C ASN A 242 22.85 -5.21 -14.04
N PRO A 243 21.95 -5.73 -14.86
CA PRO A 243 21.15 -6.89 -14.49
C PRO A 243 22.02 -8.15 -14.42
N LEU A 244 21.55 -9.15 -13.69
CA LEU A 244 22.22 -10.46 -13.63
C LEU A 244 22.12 -11.20 -14.98
N THR A 245 20.98 -11.08 -15.65
CA THR A 245 20.73 -11.60 -17.01
C THR A 245 20.13 -10.53 -17.88
N GLN A 246 20.27 -10.66 -19.20
CA GLN A 246 19.60 -9.75 -20.14
C GLN A 246 18.08 -9.96 -20.10
N PRO A 247 17.29 -8.90 -20.34
CA PRO A 247 15.84 -9.01 -20.49
C PRO A 247 15.45 -9.96 -21.64
N VAL A 248 14.46 -10.79 -21.40
CA VAL A 248 13.93 -11.80 -22.34
C VAL A 248 12.44 -11.59 -22.51
N TYR A 249 11.95 -11.76 -23.71
CA TYR A 249 10.54 -11.67 -24.06
C TYR A 249 10.03 -12.96 -24.67
N PHE A 250 8.91 -13.45 -24.13
CA PHE A 250 8.19 -14.61 -24.67
C PHE A 250 6.75 -14.23 -24.97
N GLU A 251 6.21 -14.76 -26.08
CA GLU A 251 4.79 -14.62 -26.39
C GLU A 251 4.24 -15.88 -27.03
N THR A 252 2.93 -16.09 -26.87
CA THR A 252 2.19 -17.17 -27.51
C THR A 252 0.69 -16.86 -27.56
N GLU A 253 0.00 -17.51 -28.50
CA GLU A 253 -1.47 -17.56 -28.52
C GLU A 253 -1.94 -18.99 -28.29
N ARG A 254 -3.06 -19.14 -27.58
CA ARG A 254 -3.70 -20.43 -27.30
C ARG A 254 -5.22 -20.29 -27.39
N VAL A 255 -5.88 -21.39 -27.68
CA VAL A 255 -7.34 -21.51 -27.69
C VAL A 255 -7.74 -22.67 -26.80
N GLY A 256 -8.73 -22.49 -25.95
CA GLY A 256 -9.23 -23.51 -25.03
C GLY A 256 -10.33 -22.97 -24.13
N ARG A 257 -10.65 -23.70 -23.09
CA ARG A 257 -11.80 -23.43 -22.21
C ARG A 257 -11.49 -23.71 -20.74
N ASP A 258 -12.20 -23.05 -19.84
CA ASP A 258 -12.05 -23.26 -18.40
C ASP A 258 -12.66 -24.59 -17.91
N ARG A 259 -13.71 -25.08 -18.58
CA ARG A 259 -14.41 -26.35 -18.31
C ARG A 259 -14.93 -26.96 -19.60
N GLU A 260 -15.15 -28.27 -19.63
CA GLU A 260 -15.59 -29.04 -20.81
C GLU A 260 -16.92 -28.56 -21.39
N ASP A 261 -17.80 -28.03 -20.55
CA ASP A 261 -19.14 -27.55 -20.92
C ASP A 261 -19.18 -26.11 -21.45
N LEU A 262 -18.04 -25.41 -21.47
CA LEU A 262 -17.94 -24.04 -21.95
C LEU A 262 -17.39 -23.96 -23.37
N LYS A 263 -17.69 -22.85 -24.07
CA LYS A 263 -17.10 -22.52 -25.36
C LYS A 263 -15.60 -22.26 -25.22
N ASP A 264 -14.85 -22.58 -26.26
CA ASP A 264 -13.44 -22.20 -26.37
C ASP A 264 -13.31 -20.69 -26.49
N TYR A 265 -12.24 -20.16 -25.90
CA TYR A 265 -11.87 -18.78 -26.04
C TYR A 265 -10.36 -18.62 -26.29
N LYS A 266 -9.97 -17.51 -26.87
CA LYS A 266 -8.61 -17.20 -27.26
C LYS A 266 -7.88 -16.47 -26.15
N VAL A 267 -6.61 -16.83 -25.92
CA VAL A 267 -5.72 -16.12 -25.01
C VAL A 267 -4.41 -15.77 -25.72
N LYS A 268 -3.95 -14.54 -25.54
CA LYS A 268 -2.63 -14.08 -25.93
C LYS A 268 -1.83 -13.85 -24.66
N LEU A 269 -0.66 -14.48 -24.55
CA LEU A 269 0.19 -14.47 -23.36
C LEU A 269 1.53 -13.86 -23.75
N SER A 270 1.93 -12.80 -23.03
CA SER A 270 3.23 -12.15 -23.22
C SER A 270 3.90 -11.96 -21.87
N VAL A 271 5.17 -12.30 -21.78
CA VAL A 271 5.97 -12.17 -20.55
C VAL A 271 7.35 -11.64 -20.91
N ALA A 272 7.76 -10.57 -20.26
CA ALA A 272 9.14 -10.10 -20.25
C ALA A 272 9.73 -10.28 -18.85
N PHE A 273 10.97 -10.75 -18.77
CA PHE A 273 11.66 -10.93 -17.49
C PHE A 273 13.17 -10.84 -17.62
N CYS A 274 13.81 -10.54 -16.52
CA CYS A 274 15.24 -10.75 -16.30
C CYS A 274 15.50 -11.06 -14.82
N PHE A 275 16.74 -11.42 -14.49
CA PHE A 275 17.15 -11.61 -13.11
C PHE A 275 18.07 -10.47 -12.67
N SER A 276 17.92 -10.03 -11.42
CA SER A 276 18.72 -9.02 -10.76
C SER A 276 19.02 -9.45 -9.34
N ASN A 277 20.17 -9.05 -8.81
CA ASN A 277 20.53 -9.26 -7.40
C ASN A 277 20.25 -8.03 -6.52
N THR A 278 19.73 -6.95 -7.10
CA THR A 278 19.43 -5.69 -6.40
C THR A 278 17.97 -5.30 -6.40
N THR A 279 17.20 -5.79 -7.37
CA THR A 279 15.81 -5.41 -7.59
C THR A 279 14.95 -6.63 -7.85
N SER A 280 13.75 -6.64 -7.29
CA SER A 280 12.74 -7.68 -7.50
C SER A 280 11.38 -7.02 -7.69
N ILE A 281 10.80 -7.18 -8.88
CA ILE A 281 9.49 -6.61 -9.23
C ILE A 281 8.73 -7.63 -10.07
N ILE A 282 7.51 -7.95 -9.67
CA ILE A 282 6.64 -8.85 -10.42
C ILE A 282 5.29 -8.17 -10.59
N GLU A 283 4.93 -7.89 -11.84
CA GLU A 283 3.67 -7.28 -12.21
C GLU A 283 2.90 -8.15 -13.21
N HIS A 284 1.61 -8.24 -13.00
CA HIS A 284 0.72 -8.98 -13.87
C HIS A 284 -0.38 -8.07 -14.42
N TYR A 285 -0.58 -8.12 -15.73
CA TYR A 285 -1.64 -7.40 -16.42
C TYR A 285 -2.51 -8.37 -17.21
N HIS A 286 -3.79 -8.10 -17.27
CA HIS A 286 -4.74 -8.84 -18.07
C HIS A 286 -5.79 -7.92 -18.70
N ASN A 287 -5.94 -7.97 -20.03
CA ASN A 287 -6.72 -7.00 -20.79
C ASN A 287 -6.43 -5.56 -20.35
N SER A 288 -5.14 -5.19 -20.26
CA SER A 288 -4.61 -3.93 -19.76
C SER A 288 -4.94 -3.56 -18.30
N SER A 289 -5.69 -4.38 -17.57
CA SER A 289 -5.92 -4.18 -16.12
C SER A 289 -4.73 -4.69 -15.33
N TRP A 290 -4.24 -3.88 -14.40
CA TRP A 290 -3.24 -4.33 -13.44
C TRP A 290 -3.86 -5.24 -12.39
N LEU A 291 -3.30 -6.45 -12.26
CA LEU A 291 -3.76 -7.46 -11.31
C LEU A 291 -3.01 -7.31 -9.97
N GLU A 292 -3.40 -6.32 -9.18
CA GLU A 292 -2.79 -6.05 -7.87
C GLU A 292 -2.80 -7.29 -6.94
N HIS A 293 -3.84 -8.10 -7.04
CA HIS A 293 -4.02 -9.32 -6.24
C HIS A 293 -3.65 -10.60 -7.03
N GLY A 294 -2.99 -10.47 -8.17
CA GLY A 294 -2.50 -11.58 -8.98
C GLY A 294 -3.60 -12.43 -9.62
N GLY A 295 -3.77 -13.66 -9.15
CA GLY A 295 -4.73 -14.62 -9.68
C GLY A 295 -4.11 -15.66 -10.58
N SER A 296 -4.78 -16.00 -11.70
CA SER A 296 -4.32 -17.06 -12.61
C SER A 296 -2.91 -16.84 -13.19
N PRO A 297 -2.51 -15.64 -13.64
CA PRO A 297 -1.15 -15.41 -14.13
C PRO A 297 -0.07 -15.56 -13.05
N GLU A 298 -0.31 -15.03 -11.84
CA GLU A 298 0.62 -15.20 -10.73
C GLU A 298 0.85 -16.67 -10.37
N LYS A 299 -0.24 -17.45 -10.30
CA LYS A 299 -0.16 -18.89 -10.02
C LYS A 299 0.63 -19.63 -11.10
N ALA A 300 0.44 -19.24 -12.37
CA ALA A 300 1.15 -19.81 -13.50
C ALA A 300 2.65 -19.52 -13.43
N VAL A 301 3.05 -18.26 -13.23
CA VAL A 301 4.44 -17.85 -13.07
C VAL A 301 5.11 -18.59 -11.92
N ARG A 302 4.47 -18.64 -10.74
CA ARG A 302 4.97 -19.36 -9.57
C ARG A 302 5.24 -20.84 -9.87
N SER A 303 4.29 -21.50 -10.54
CA SER A 303 4.40 -22.90 -10.88
C SER A 303 5.48 -23.17 -11.93
N ALA A 304 5.48 -22.41 -13.01
CA ALA A 304 6.39 -22.62 -14.15
C ALA A 304 7.85 -22.37 -13.76
N PHE A 305 8.15 -21.23 -13.14
CA PHE A 305 9.52 -20.90 -12.75
C PHE A 305 10.09 -21.88 -11.74
N VAL A 306 9.33 -22.24 -10.69
CA VAL A 306 9.79 -23.25 -9.73
C VAL A 306 10.04 -24.59 -10.40
N SER A 307 9.13 -25.05 -11.28
CA SER A 307 9.27 -26.33 -11.98
C SER A 307 10.47 -26.36 -12.92
N ALA A 308 10.66 -25.34 -13.75
CA ALA A 308 11.76 -25.28 -14.71
C ALA A 308 13.12 -25.20 -14.00
N LEU A 309 13.22 -24.35 -12.97
CA LEU A 309 14.46 -24.19 -12.20
C LEU A 309 14.80 -25.40 -11.36
N ASP A 310 13.83 -26.02 -10.68
CA ASP A 310 14.05 -27.27 -9.94
C ASP A 310 14.54 -28.40 -10.87
N SER A 311 13.92 -28.51 -12.07
CA SER A 311 14.35 -29.45 -13.09
C SER A 311 15.79 -29.19 -13.56
N TYR A 312 16.12 -27.93 -13.86
CA TYR A 312 17.46 -27.53 -14.26
C TYR A 312 18.50 -27.84 -13.18
N LEU A 313 18.24 -27.40 -11.93
CA LEU A 313 19.15 -27.61 -10.79
C LEU A 313 19.39 -29.10 -10.50
N LYS A 314 18.37 -29.94 -10.65
CA LYS A 314 18.49 -31.40 -10.53
C LYS A 314 19.34 -32.01 -11.65
N LYS A 315 19.05 -31.64 -12.91
CA LYS A 315 19.81 -32.14 -14.07
C LYS A 315 21.29 -31.75 -13.99
N GLN A 316 21.59 -30.56 -13.47
CA GLN A 316 22.97 -30.07 -13.31
C GLN A 316 23.64 -30.50 -11.99
N GLY A 317 22.95 -31.28 -11.14
CA GLY A 317 23.52 -31.77 -9.87
C GLY A 317 23.90 -30.68 -8.88
N LYS A 318 23.18 -29.53 -8.89
CA LYS A 318 23.51 -28.33 -8.10
C LYS A 318 23.06 -28.40 -6.63
N TYR A 319 22.13 -29.29 -6.32
CA TYR A 319 21.68 -29.51 -4.95
C TYR A 319 22.69 -30.29 -4.13
N ASN A 320 22.87 -29.90 -2.87
CA ASN A 320 23.59 -30.69 -1.89
C ASN A 320 22.79 -31.96 -1.50
N LYS A 321 23.46 -32.95 -0.91
CA LYS A 321 22.78 -34.16 -0.44
C LYS A 321 21.72 -33.81 0.61
N ASN A 322 20.47 -34.25 0.37
CA ASN A 322 19.30 -33.98 1.20
C ASN A 322 18.86 -32.49 1.23
N GLU A 323 19.28 -31.68 0.26
CA GLU A 323 18.83 -30.31 0.14
C GLU A 323 17.37 -30.26 -0.38
N SER A 324 16.50 -29.44 0.22
CA SER A 324 15.13 -29.24 -0.22
C SER A 324 15.08 -28.57 -1.61
N LYS A 325 13.99 -28.74 -2.35
CA LYS A 325 13.79 -28.05 -3.62
C LYS A 325 13.64 -26.53 -3.39
N VAL A 326 13.89 -25.75 -4.44
CA VAL A 326 13.64 -24.31 -4.47
C VAL A 326 12.15 -24.00 -4.32
N THR A 327 11.83 -22.85 -3.74
CA THR A 327 10.50 -22.31 -3.62
C THR A 327 10.37 -21.05 -4.46
N PHE A 328 9.16 -20.57 -4.70
CA PHE A 328 8.98 -19.34 -5.46
C PHE A 328 9.60 -18.12 -4.75
N GLY A 329 9.61 -18.08 -3.43
CA GLY A 329 10.29 -17.02 -2.68
C GLY A 329 11.76 -16.89 -3.05
N ASP A 330 12.46 -18.02 -3.26
CA ASP A 330 13.87 -18.01 -3.66
C ASP A 330 14.09 -17.43 -5.07
N VAL A 331 13.09 -17.62 -5.96
CA VAL A 331 13.08 -17.08 -7.33
C VAL A 331 12.69 -15.60 -7.31
N GLN A 332 11.64 -15.28 -6.59
CA GLN A 332 11.06 -13.94 -6.50
C GLN A 332 12.08 -12.90 -6.04
N ASP A 333 12.94 -13.25 -5.09
CA ASP A 333 13.94 -12.33 -4.51
C ASP A 333 14.93 -11.74 -5.54
N SER A 334 14.98 -12.31 -6.75
CA SER A 334 15.89 -11.86 -7.81
C SER A 334 15.20 -11.71 -9.18
N LEU A 335 13.88 -11.81 -9.24
CA LEU A 335 13.11 -11.81 -10.49
C LEU A 335 12.51 -10.44 -10.75
N ILE A 336 12.79 -9.86 -11.90
CA ILE A 336 12.02 -8.78 -12.51
C ILE A 336 11.18 -9.42 -13.61
N LEU A 337 9.85 -9.34 -13.49
CA LEU A 337 8.93 -9.95 -14.44
C LEU A 337 7.69 -9.09 -14.63
N VAL A 338 7.33 -8.87 -15.88
CA VAL A 338 6.05 -8.25 -16.25
C VAL A 338 5.33 -9.18 -17.22
N SER A 339 4.10 -9.55 -16.90
CA SER A 339 3.24 -10.30 -17.83
C SER A 339 2.08 -9.42 -18.29
N ASN A 340 1.83 -9.45 -19.61
CA ASN A 340 0.72 -8.74 -20.23
C ASN A 340 -0.09 -9.75 -21.06
N ASN A 341 -1.26 -10.10 -20.55
CA ASN A 341 -2.07 -11.17 -21.11
C ASN A 341 -3.41 -10.62 -21.58
N PHE A 342 -3.98 -11.24 -22.62
CA PHE A 342 -5.29 -10.89 -23.15
C PHE A 342 -6.14 -12.15 -23.32
N SER A 343 -7.44 -12.05 -23.08
CA SER A 343 -8.39 -13.11 -23.36
C SER A 343 -9.72 -12.56 -23.84
N THR A 344 -10.38 -13.30 -24.74
CA THR A 344 -11.72 -12.94 -25.23
C THR A 344 -12.82 -13.29 -24.22
N SER A 345 -12.50 -14.04 -23.17
CA SER A 345 -13.40 -14.34 -22.04
C SER A 345 -12.62 -14.23 -20.75
N THR A 346 -13.02 -13.30 -19.87
CA THR A 346 -12.34 -13.04 -18.60
C THR A 346 -13.30 -13.17 -17.42
N SER A 347 -12.89 -13.96 -16.42
CA SER A 347 -13.56 -14.06 -15.12
C SER A 347 -12.78 -13.27 -14.09
N TYR A 348 -13.21 -12.05 -13.82
CA TYR A 348 -12.68 -11.25 -12.73
C TYR A 348 -13.28 -11.70 -11.39
N GLU A 349 -12.47 -11.66 -10.32
CA GLU A 349 -12.93 -11.98 -8.98
C GLU A 349 -13.94 -10.97 -8.45
N ASN A 350 -13.81 -9.70 -8.85
CA ASN A 350 -14.70 -8.61 -8.49
C ASN A 350 -14.70 -7.50 -9.57
N GLN A 351 -15.58 -6.51 -9.40
CA GLN A 351 -15.74 -5.40 -10.35
C GLN A 351 -14.48 -4.51 -10.48
N THR A 352 -13.62 -4.45 -9.46
CA THR A 352 -12.39 -3.65 -9.50
C THR A 352 -11.30 -4.24 -10.41
N LYS A 353 -11.51 -5.43 -10.98
CA LYS A 353 -10.64 -6.10 -11.97
C LYS A 353 -9.20 -6.36 -11.49
N LYS A 354 -8.97 -6.45 -10.18
CA LYS A 354 -7.64 -6.62 -9.56
C LYS A 354 -7.13 -8.07 -9.53
N SER A 355 -7.94 -9.05 -9.89
CA SER A 355 -7.60 -10.48 -9.94
C SER A 355 -8.49 -11.21 -10.94
N ILE A 356 -7.93 -12.22 -11.63
CA ILE A 356 -8.67 -13.12 -12.53
C ILE A 356 -8.60 -14.57 -12.05
N THR A 357 -9.65 -15.34 -12.36
CA THR A 357 -9.81 -16.73 -11.88
C THR A 357 -9.84 -17.76 -13.00
N ASN A 358 -9.66 -17.37 -14.25
CA ASN A 358 -9.68 -18.24 -15.42
C ASN A 358 -8.68 -19.40 -15.29
N ARG A 359 -9.18 -20.63 -15.27
CA ARG A 359 -8.38 -21.85 -15.16
C ARG A 359 -7.52 -22.07 -16.41
N PHE A 360 -8.11 -21.92 -17.59
CA PHE A 360 -7.40 -22.10 -18.86
C PHE A 360 -6.23 -21.11 -19.01
N VAL A 361 -6.38 -19.86 -18.61
CA VAL A 361 -5.26 -18.88 -18.59
C VAL A 361 -4.12 -19.39 -17.72
N GLN A 362 -4.42 -19.92 -16.52
CA GLN A 362 -3.40 -20.47 -15.64
C GLN A 362 -2.69 -21.69 -16.26
N GLU A 363 -3.42 -22.63 -16.82
CA GLU A 363 -2.88 -23.86 -17.39
C GLU A 363 -2.04 -23.55 -18.64
N ALA A 364 -2.58 -22.77 -19.58
CA ALA A 364 -1.89 -22.38 -20.82
C ALA A 364 -0.60 -21.59 -20.53
N MET A 365 -0.65 -20.64 -19.60
CA MET A 365 0.51 -19.84 -19.22
C MET A 365 1.56 -20.67 -18.47
N THR A 366 1.14 -21.62 -17.62
CA THR A 366 2.07 -22.52 -16.91
C THR A 366 2.84 -23.39 -17.88
N GLU A 367 2.15 -24.01 -18.84
CA GLU A 367 2.76 -24.86 -19.84
C GLU A 367 3.70 -24.07 -20.77
N PHE A 368 3.21 -22.94 -21.27
CA PHE A 368 3.98 -22.03 -22.13
C PHE A 368 5.28 -21.58 -21.46
N LEU A 369 5.21 -21.03 -20.25
CA LEU A 369 6.38 -20.55 -19.53
C LEU A 369 7.36 -21.67 -19.19
N ARG A 370 6.86 -22.85 -18.76
CA ARG A 370 7.72 -23.99 -18.47
C ARG A 370 8.52 -24.40 -19.69
N SER A 371 7.85 -24.57 -20.83
CA SER A 371 8.50 -24.97 -22.08
C SER A 371 9.50 -23.92 -22.56
N SER A 372 9.12 -22.63 -22.53
CA SER A 372 9.98 -21.54 -22.96
C SER A 372 11.22 -21.40 -22.07
N LEU A 373 11.07 -21.55 -20.75
CA LEU A 373 12.19 -21.52 -19.81
C LEU A 373 13.14 -22.71 -19.99
N GLU A 374 12.62 -23.92 -20.25
CA GLU A 374 13.44 -25.09 -20.55
C GLU A 374 14.30 -24.88 -21.80
N VAL A 375 13.73 -24.34 -22.86
CA VAL A 375 14.45 -23.96 -24.09
C VAL A 375 15.48 -22.87 -23.81
N TYR A 376 15.08 -21.82 -23.12
CA TYR A 376 15.96 -20.70 -22.78
C TYR A 376 17.19 -21.15 -22.00
N PHE A 377 17.05 -22.04 -21.02
CA PHE A 377 18.18 -22.57 -20.24
C PHE A 377 19.13 -23.44 -21.06
N ILE A 378 18.63 -24.07 -22.12
CA ILE A 378 19.47 -24.84 -23.05
C ILE A 378 20.23 -23.93 -24.01
N GLU A 379 19.56 -22.92 -24.54
CA GLU A 379 20.13 -21.98 -25.52
C GLU A 379 21.09 -20.97 -24.87
N ASN A 380 20.89 -20.65 -23.58
CA ASN A 380 21.66 -19.63 -22.85
C ASN A 380 22.31 -20.23 -21.58
N PRO A 381 23.24 -21.19 -21.72
CA PRO A 381 23.79 -21.91 -20.57
C PRO A 381 24.54 -21.02 -19.56
N SER A 382 25.19 -19.95 -20.02
CA SER A 382 25.86 -18.99 -19.15
C SER A 382 24.89 -18.21 -18.26
N GLU A 383 23.75 -17.78 -18.82
CA GLU A 383 22.72 -17.10 -18.06
C GLU A 383 21.97 -18.05 -17.12
N ALA A 384 21.67 -19.25 -17.59
CA ALA A 384 21.07 -20.30 -16.76
C ALA A 384 21.93 -20.61 -15.52
N GLU A 385 23.26 -20.64 -15.68
CA GLU A 385 24.19 -20.83 -14.58
C GLU A 385 24.19 -19.68 -13.57
N LYS A 386 24.15 -18.42 -14.04
CA LYS A 386 24.02 -17.23 -13.18
C LYS A 386 22.70 -17.25 -12.40
N ILE A 387 21.59 -17.54 -13.07
CA ILE A 387 20.27 -17.66 -12.45
C ILE A 387 20.28 -18.74 -11.38
N ALA A 388 20.75 -19.94 -11.71
CA ALA A 388 20.82 -21.08 -10.80
C ALA A 388 21.68 -20.76 -9.57
N GLY A 389 22.84 -20.13 -9.79
CA GLY A 389 23.73 -19.68 -8.71
C GLY A 389 23.04 -18.69 -7.76
N GLN A 390 22.40 -17.66 -8.31
CA GLN A 390 21.72 -16.65 -7.50
C GLN A 390 20.54 -17.23 -6.71
N ILE A 391 19.73 -18.07 -7.34
CA ILE A 391 18.57 -18.69 -6.66
C ILE A 391 19.02 -19.63 -5.53
N LEU A 392 20.12 -20.35 -5.71
CA LEU A 392 20.69 -21.17 -4.63
C LEU A 392 21.25 -20.32 -3.49
N ILE A 393 21.82 -19.14 -3.80
CA ILE A 393 22.25 -18.17 -2.77
C ILE A 393 21.03 -17.69 -1.98
N ASN A 394 19.96 -17.25 -2.66
CA ASN A 394 18.72 -16.78 -2.03
C ASN A 394 18.13 -17.87 -1.13
N LYS A 395 17.99 -19.09 -1.66
CA LYS A 395 17.48 -20.26 -0.94
C LYS A 395 18.30 -20.57 0.32
N ARG A 396 19.61 -20.69 0.18
CA ARG A 396 20.49 -21.05 1.29
C ARG A 396 20.55 -19.94 2.35
N SER A 397 20.49 -18.68 1.93
CA SER A 397 20.35 -17.53 2.82
C SER A 397 19.05 -17.59 3.62
N ARG A 398 17.92 -17.80 2.94
CA ARG A 398 16.60 -17.97 3.58
C ARG A 398 16.59 -19.15 4.57
N GLU A 399 17.06 -20.32 4.14
CA GLU A 399 17.10 -21.51 5.01
C GLU A 399 18.02 -21.31 6.23
N THR A 400 19.14 -20.61 6.05
CA THR A 400 20.06 -20.28 7.15
C THR A 400 19.39 -19.32 8.14
N ALA A 401 18.73 -18.28 7.63
CA ALA A 401 17.97 -17.34 8.45
C ALA A 401 16.83 -18.06 9.21
N GLU A 402 16.14 -18.99 8.55
CA GLU A 402 15.06 -19.76 9.16
C GLU A 402 15.55 -20.73 10.24
N LYS A 403 16.67 -21.44 9.99
CA LYS A 403 17.31 -22.31 11.02
C LYS A 403 17.76 -21.49 12.22
N ALA A 404 18.36 -20.33 12.00
CA ALA A 404 18.77 -19.44 13.08
C ALA A 404 17.57 -18.97 13.90
N ARG A 405 16.49 -18.57 13.21
CA ARG A 405 15.20 -18.23 13.82
C ARG A 405 14.63 -19.36 14.68
N LEU A 406 14.62 -20.60 14.14
CA LEU A 406 14.11 -21.77 14.83
C LEU A 406 14.91 -22.07 16.13
N ASN A 407 16.24 -21.97 16.07
CA ASN A 407 17.09 -22.19 17.24
C ASN A 407 16.85 -21.15 18.33
N ILE A 408 16.58 -19.91 17.96
CA ILE A 408 16.30 -18.82 18.88
C ILE A 408 14.94 -19.01 19.54
N LYS A 409 13.94 -19.35 18.74
CA LYS A 409 12.58 -19.61 19.22
C LYS A 409 12.56 -20.79 20.22
N LYS A 410 13.31 -21.86 19.95
CA LYS A 410 13.53 -22.96 20.90
C LYS A 410 14.17 -22.50 22.22
N LYS A 411 15.13 -21.59 22.17
CA LYS A 411 15.76 -21.02 23.38
C LYS A 411 14.80 -20.15 24.19
N LEU A 412 13.90 -19.40 23.52
CA LEU A 412 12.90 -18.54 24.19
C LEU A 412 11.76 -19.35 24.82
N THR A 413 11.35 -20.48 24.20
CA THR A 413 10.27 -21.35 24.72
C THR A 413 10.69 -22.27 25.86
N ALA A 414 11.96 -22.60 26.00
CA ALA A 414 12.47 -23.48 27.06
C ALA A 414 12.51 -22.84 28.45
N SER A 415 12.07 -21.59 28.63
CA SER A 415 12.18 -20.87 29.90
C SER A 415 10.83 -20.36 30.45
N ASN A 416 10.06 -21.26 31.08
CA ASN A 416 8.81 -20.91 31.75
C ASN A 416 8.95 -20.21 33.12
N ASP A 417 10.16 -19.90 33.59
CA ASP A 417 10.41 -19.27 34.89
C ASP A 417 11.10 -17.92 34.73
N LEU A 418 10.29 -16.86 34.55
CA LEU A 418 10.73 -15.55 34.04
C LEU A 418 11.28 -14.60 35.11
N THR A 419 10.81 -14.68 36.32
CA THR A 419 11.16 -13.74 37.39
C THR A 419 12.58 -13.89 37.89
N ASN A 420 13.22 -15.06 37.69
CA ASN A 420 14.56 -15.32 38.16
C ASN A 420 15.68 -15.14 37.10
N ARG A 421 15.34 -14.77 35.85
CA ARG A 421 16.33 -14.79 34.75
C ARG A 421 16.55 -13.45 34.04
N VAL A 422 15.64 -12.46 34.17
CA VAL A 422 15.87 -11.12 33.61
C VAL A 422 16.47 -10.22 34.66
N GLN A 423 17.76 -9.95 34.52
CA GLN A 423 18.44 -9.07 35.48
C GLN A 423 17.84 -7.67 35.45
N LYS A 424 17.56 -7.13 36.66
CA LYS A 424 17.05 -5.77 36.87
C LYS A 424 15.63 -5.47 36.40
N PHE A 425 14.90 -6.43 35.88
CA PHE A 425 13.46 -6.26 35.67
C PHE A 425 12.74 -6.20 37.02
N VAL A 426 11.89 -5.20 37.19
CA VAL A 426 11.09 -4.99 38.39
C VAL A 426 9.61 -5.19 38.04
N ASP A 427 9.04 -6.34 38.40
CA ASP A 427 7.64 -6.66 38.11
C ASP A 427 6.66 -5.91 39.02
N CYS A 428 5.40 -5.84 38.65
CA CYS A 428 4.28 -5.36 39.45
C CYS A 428 3.58 -6.52 40.17
N ARG A 429 2.73 -6.20 41.15
CA ARG A 429 2.07 -7.19 41.99
C ARG A 429 0.86 -7.83 41.35
N THR A 430 0.02 -7.03 40.67
CA THR A 430 -1.18 -7.53 40.01
C THR A 430 -0.86 -8.49 38.88
N LYS A 431 -1.70 -9.52 38.72
CA LYS A 431 -1.67 -10.43 37.59
C LYS A 431 -2.74 -10.11 36.54
N GLU A 432 -3.57 -9.11 36.81
CA GLU A 432 -4.62 -8.66 35.90
C GLU A 432 -4.02 -7.85 34.76
N VAL A 433 -3.90 -8.44 33.57
CA VAL A 433 -3.22 -7.86 32.40
C VAL A 433 -3.82 -6.52 31.99
N SER A 434 -5.13 -6.35 32.07
CA SER A 434 -5.85 -5.13 31.73
C SER A 434 -5.39 -3.88 32.46
N ARG A 435 -4.75 -4.06 33.66
CA ARG A 435 -4.23 -2.98 34.49
C ARG A 435 -2.72 -2.79 34.38
N ARG A 436 -1.98 -3.80 33.90
CA ARG A 436 -0.52 -3.83 33.94
C ARG A 436 0.10 -2.88 32.93
N GLU A 437 1.10 -2.13 33.36
CA GLU A 437 1.88 -1.19 32.55
C GLU A 437 3.37 -1.51 32.66
N LEU A 438 4.06 -1.60 31.51
CA LEU A 438 5.49 -1.81 31.44
C LEU A 438 6.18 -0.50 31.06
N TYR A 439 7.00 0.04 31.94
CA TYR A 439 7.89 1.15 31.63
C TYR A 439 9.24 0.63 31.16
N ILE A 440 9.64 1.01 29.95
CA ILE A 440 10.98 0.76 29.42
C ILE A 440 11.76 2.06 29.62
N VAL A 441 12.75 2.04 30.53
CA VAL A 441 13.46 3.25 30.98
C VAL A 441 14.92 3.24 30.58
N GLU A 442 15.53 4.42 30.45
CA GLU A 442 16.92 4.61 30.07
C GLU A 442 17.87 4.44 31.25
N GLY A 443 18.59 3.32 31.27
CA GLY A 443 19.65 3.08 32.23
C GLY A 443 19.24 2.75 33.67
N ASP A 444 20.25 2.55 34.50
CA ASP A 444 20.07 2.13 35.90
C ASP A 444 19.66 3.30 36.82
N SER A 445 20.04 4.52 36.49
CA SER A 445 19.68 5.71 37.23
C SER A 445 18.18 5.96 37.13
N ALA A 446 17.62 5.93 35.90
CA ALA A 446 16.18 6.06 35.70
C ALA A 446 15.41 4.87 36.33
N LEU A 447 15.96 3.64 36.32
CA LEU A 447 15.37 2.51 37.04
C LEU A 447 15.20 2.83 38.53
N GLY A 448 16.23 3.44 39.16
CA GLY A 448 16.20 3.82 40.59
C GLY A 448 15.09 4.81 40.90
N ALA A 449 15.03 5.91 40.15
CA ALA A 449 14.01 6.95 40.30
C ALA A 449 12.60 6.41 40.05
N CYS A 450 12.38 5.73 38.94
CA CYS A 450 11.09 5.13 38.61
C CYS A 450 10.62 4.06 39.59
N LYS A 451 11.55 3.26 40.14
CA LYS A 451 11.22 2.26 41.18
C LYS A 451 10.70 2.87 42.48
N LEU A 452 11.19 4.04 42.85
CA LEU A 452 10.72 4.77 44.03
C LEU A 452 9.39 5.49 43.77
N SER A 453 9.17 5.91 42.54
CA SER A 453 8.01 6.74 42.15
C SER A 453 6.79 5.92 41.66
N ARG A 454 6.96 4.67 41.26
CA ARG A 454 5.91 3.85 40.64
C ARG A 454 4.80 3.44 41.62
N ASP A 455 3.63 3.14 41.08
CA ASP A 455 2.67 2.27 41.75
C ASP A 455 3.07 0.81 41.55
N ALA A 456 3.59 0.20 42.65
CA ALA A 456 4.07 -1.18 42.61
C ALA A 456 2.94 -2.21 42.35
N GLU A 457 1.68 -1.80 42.46
CA GLU A 457 0.54 -2.69 42.22
C GLU A 457 0.45 -3.08 40.74
N PHE A 458 0.59 -2.12 39.82
CA PHE A 458 0.35 -2.39 38.38
C PHE A 458 1.46 -1.92 37.42
N GLN A 459 2.49 -1.20 37.90
CA GLN A 459 3.57 -0.70 37.05
C GLN A 459 4.85 -1.55 37.22
N GLY A 460 5.27 -2.20 36.14
CA GLY A 460 6.55 -2.88 36.00
C GLY A 460 7.59 -1.99 35.29
N ILE A 461 8.87 -2.19 35.56
CA ILE A 461 9.96 -1.38 34.98
C ILE A 461 11.04 -2.28 34.43
N MET A 462 11.46 -2.01 33.19
CA MET A 462 12.58 -2.67 32.51
C MET A 462 13.62 -1.62 32.08
N PRO A 463 14.83 -1.63 32.60
CA PRO A 463 15.88 -0.72 32.15
C PRO A 463 16.54 -1.21 30.88
N VAL A 464 16.83 -0.26 29.98
CA VAL A 464 17.63 -0.47 28.78
C VAL A 464 18.95 0.25 28.94
N ARG A 465 20.06 -0.44 28.85
CA ARG A 465 21.39 0.13 29.03
C ARG A 465 21.98 0.54 27.70
N GLY A 466 22.04 1.86 27.47
CA GLY A 466 22.62 2.44 26.27
C GLY A 466 21.79 2.15 25.00
N LYS A 467 22.38 2.51 23.87
CA LYS A 467 21.75 2.35 22.55
C LYS A 467 21.65 0.87 22.17
N ILE A 468 20.42 0.37 22.04
CA ILE A 468 20.19 -1.00 21.56
C ILE A 468 20.53 -1.15 20.07
N LEU A 469 20.66 -2.37 19.62
CA LEU A 469 20.95 -2.69 18.22
C LEU A 469 19.85 -2.16 17.29
N ASN A 470 20.24 -1.51 16.18
CA ASN A 470 19.31 -1.18 15.12
C ASN A 470 18.78 -2.46 14.46
N CYS A 471 17.57 -2.83 14.82
CA CYS A 471 16.95 -4.07 14.37
C CYS A 471 16.58 -4.08 12.89
N LEU A 472 16.51 -2.95 12.20
CA LEU A 472 16.28 -2.93 10.74
C LEU A 472 17.54 -3.31 9.96
N LYS A 473 18.72 -2.91 10.44
CA LYS A 473 20.00 -3.23 9.77
C LYS A 473 20.59 -4.57 10.17
N ALA A 474 20.30 -5.02 11.37
CA ALA A 474 20.91 -6.24 11.89
C ALA A 474 20.19 -7.49 11.38
N ASP A 475 20.95 -8.54 11.09
CA ASP A 475 20.40 -9.88 10.87
C ASP A 475 19.79 -10.46 12.15
N TYR A 476 18.87 -11.41 12.00
CA TYR A 476 18.16 -11.99 13.13
C TYR A 476 19.10 -12.73 14.12
N ASN A 477 20.21 -13.30 13.66
CA ASN A 477 21.18 -13.97 14.56
C ASN A 477 21.82 -12.97 15.51
N ARG A 478 22.13 -11.77 15.00
CA ARG A 478 22.71 -10.69 15.80
C ARG A 478 21.69 -10.06 16.74
N ILE A 479 20.46 -9.85 16.26
CA ILE A 479 19.35 -9.32 17.07
C ILE A 479 19.12 -10.21 18.29
N PHE A 480 19.01 -11.50 18.10
CA PHE A 480 18.69 -12.44 19.17
C PHE A 480 19.90 -12.91 20.01
N LYS A 481 21.12 -12.50 19.66
CA LYS A 481 22.27 -12.56 20.56
C LYS A 481 22.31 -11.38 21.55
N SER A 482 21.54 -10.32 21.30
CA SER A 482 21.43 -9.19 22.21
C SER A 482 20.58 -9.57 23.42
N GLU A 483 21.21 -9.62 24.60
CA GLU A 483 20.54 -9.94 25.85
C GLU A 483 19.40 -8.95 26.15
N ILE A 484 19.62 -7.64 25.92
CA ILE A 484 18.62 -6.60 26.15
C ILE A 484 17.37 -6.85 25.31
N ILE A 485 17.51 -7.16 24.01
CA ILE A 485 16.38 -7.42 23.12
C ILE A 485 15.65 -8.70 23.54
N THR A 486 16.38 -9.77 23.84
CA THR A 486 15.78 -11.03 24.27
C THR A 486 15.08 -10.89 25.61
N ASP A 487 15.59 -10.09 26.52
CA ASP A 487 14.97 -9.82 27.82
C ASP A 487 13.72 -8.98 27.70
N LEU A 488 13.72 -7.94 26.84
CA LEU A 488 12.51 -7.18 26.52
C LEU A 488 11.41 -8.08 25.94
N LEU A 489 11.72 -8.95 24.99
CA LEU A 489 10.78 -9.89 24.41
C LEU A 489 10.23 -10.87 25.45
N ARG A 490 11.07 -11.36 26.38
CA ARG A 490 10.65 -12.22 27.49
C ARG A 490 9.73 -11.50 28.46
N VAL A 491 10.04 -10.27 28.80
CA VAL A 491 9.22 -9.44 29.70
C VAL A 491 7.86 -9.14 29.08
N MET A 492 7.79 -8.84 27.78
CA MET A 492 6.53 -8.65 27.05
C MET A 492 5.68 -9.92 27.01
N GLY A 493 6.28 -11.06 26.75
CA GLY A 493 5.65 -12.39 26.84
C GLY A 493 4.86 -12.83 25.61
N CYS A 494 4.61 -11.97 24.64
CA CYS A 494 3.78 -12.25 23.46
C CYS A 494 4.49 -12.95 22.29
N GLY A 495 5.79 -13.27 22.42
CA GLY A 495 6.56 -13.87 21.32
C GLY A 495 7.05 -12.86 20.29
N VAL A 496 7.30 -13.33 19.05
CA VAL A 496 7.88 -12.53 17.96
C VAL A 496 7.14 -12.76 16.66
N GLU A 497 6.75 -11.69 15.97
CA GLU A 497 6.25 -11.74 14.61
C GLU A 497 7.40 -11.68 13.62
N LEU A 498 7.36 -12.56 12.63
CA LEU A 498 8.32 -12.53 11.55
C LEU A 498 7.57 -12.63 10.24
N LYS A 499 7.51 -11.54 9.47
CA LYS A 499 6.82 -11.48 8.17
C LYS A 499 7.46 -12.48 7.19
N GLY A 500 6.64 -13.25 6.48
CA GLY A 500 7.04 -13.98 5.29
C GLY A 500 7.31 -15.48 5.42
N VAL A 501 7.00 -16.19 6.51
CA VAL A 501 7.30 -17.62 6.66
C VAL A 501 6.09 -18.43 7.11
N LYS A 502 5.79 -19.53 6.38
CA LYS A 502 4.72 -20.49 6.72
C LYS A 502 4.97 -21.18 8.06
N LYS A 503 3.90 -21.39 8.81
CA LYS A 503 3.84 -22.00 10.16
C LYS A 503 4.56 -23.34 10.26
N SER A 504 5.40 -23.51 11.27
CA SER A 504 5.88 -24.81 11.79
C SER A 504 5.30 -25.04 13.19
N LYS A 505 4.87 -26.26 13.48
CA LYS A 505 4.04 -26.64 14.63
C LYS A 505 4.65 -26.45 16.03
N ASP A 506 5.95 -26.16 16.15
CA ASP A 506 6.67 -26.19 17.43
C ASP A 506 7.14 -24.84 17.94
N LEU A 507 6.52 -23.74 17.51
CA LEU A 507 7.02 -22.41 17.78
C LEU A 507 5.92 -21.55 18.38
N THR A 508 6.16 -20.88 19.51
CA THR A 508 5.30 -19.80 19.99
C THR A 508 5.32 -18.67 18.96
N ASP A 509 4.37 -18.72 18.05
CA ASP A 509 4.04 -17.60 17.20
C ASP A 509 3.70 -16.41 18.09
N PHE A 510 3.80 -15.23 17.54
CA PHE A 510 3.26 -14.07 18.18
C PHE A 510 1.82 -14.38 18.57
N ASP A 511 1.52 -14.17 19.82
CA ASP A 511 0.23 -14.47 20.41
C ASP A 511 -0.12 -13.30 21.32
N LEU A 512 -1.02 -12.47 20.85
CA LEU A 512 -1.43 -11.26 21.56
C LEU A 512 -2.06 -11.60 22.93
N ASP A 513 -2.75 -12.74 23.03
CA ASP A 513 -3.37 -13.19 24.28
C ASP A 513 -2.34 -13.54 25.37
N LYS A 514 -1.07 -13.75 24.98
CA LYS A 514 0.04 -13.96 25.91
C LYS A 514 0.76 -12.69 26.29
N LEU A 515 0.38 -11.56 25.74
CA LEU A 515 0.92 -10.26 26.15
C LEU A 515 0.62 -10.04 27.64
N ARG A 516 1.61 -9.66 28.39
CA ARG A 516 1.51 -9.50 29.84
C ARG A 516 1.13 -8.09 30.28
N TRP A 517 1.01 -7.15 29.34
CA TRP A 517 0.91 -5.73 29.61
C TRP A 517 -0.22 -5.09 28.80
N ASN A 518 -0.99 -4.25 29.47
CA ASN A 518 -2.00 -3.43 28.82
C ASN A 518 -1.37 -2.21 28.10
N LYS A 519 -0.25 -1.70 28.65
CA LYS A 519 0.52 -0.64 28.02
C LYS A 519 2.01 -0.92 28.12
N ILE A 520 2.72 -0.65 27.03
CA ILE A 520 4.18 -0.64 26.94
C ILE A 520 4.59 0.81 26.77
N ILE A 521 5.22 1.39 27.77
CA ILE A 521 5.49 2.83 27.87
C ILE A 521 7.00 3.04 27.76
N ILE A 522 7.44 3.68 26.68
CA ILE A 522 8.84 4.06 26.49
C ILE A 522 9.07 5.37 27.21
N CYS A 523 9.99 5.38 28.16
CA CYS A 523 10.31 6.51 29.00
C CYS A 523 11.83 6.74 28.99
N THR A 524 12.30 7.66 28.15
CA THR A 524 13.70 8.02 27.96
C THR A 524 13.92 9.48 28.31
N ASP A 525 15.18 9.85 28.55
CA ASP A 525 15.56 11.23 28.79
C ASP A 525 15.11 12.13 27.61
N ALA A 526 14.86 13.38 27.89
CA ALA A 526 14.40 14.38 26.92
C ALA A 526 15.59 15.05 26.20
N ASP A 527 16.57 14.26 25.79
CA ASP A 527 17.77 14.70 25.06
C ASP A 527 17.98 13.88 23.78
N VAL A 528 19.01 14.20 23.02
CA VAL A 528 19.30 13.54 21.72
C VAL A 528 19.61 12.05 21.87
N ASP A 529 20.23 11.62 22.98
CA ASP A 529 20.54 10.22 23.24
C ASP A 529 19.27 9.46 23.63
N GLY A 530 18.42 10.03 24.46
CA GLY A 530 17.12 9.47 24.81
C GLY A 530 16.19 9.34 23.60
N TYR A 531 16.16 10.33 22.71
CA TYR A 531 15.41 10.25 21.44
C TYR A 531 15.93 9.12 20.55
N GLN A 532 17.25 8.92 20.49
CA GLN A 532 17.83 7.82 19.73
C GLN A 532 17.48 6.45 20.33
N ILE A 533 17.56 6.30 21.67
CA ILE A 533 17.17 5.07 22.35
C ILE A 533 15.69 4.75 22.13
N ARG A 534 14.82 5.76 22.26
CA ARG A 534 13.37 5.67 21.95
C ARG A 534 13.14 5.15 20.53
N THR A 535 13.82 5.74 19.55
CA THR A 535 13.71 5.36 18.15
C THR A 535 14.17 3.93 17.91
N LEU A 536 15.23 3.48 18.55
CA LEU A 536 15.73 2.12 18.44
C LEU A 536 14.78 1.09 19.08
N ILE A 537 14.15 1.42 20.21
CA ILE A 537 13.12 0.58 20.84
C ILE A 537 11.90 0.47 19.93
N LEU A 538 11.41 1.60 19.37
CA LEU A 538 10.32 1.58 18.38
C LEU A 538 10.67 0.74 17.15
N THR A 539 11.89 0.83 16.65
CA THR A 539 12.39 0.01 15.53
C THR A 539 12.39 -1.48 15.87
N MET A 540 12.77 -1.84 17.08
CA MET A 540 12.71 -3.21 17.57
C MET A 540 11.26 -3.72 17.60
N LEU A 541 10.33 -2.94 18.18
CA LEU A 541 8.91 -3.28 18.27
C LEU A 541 8.31 -3.39 16.86
N TYR A 542 8.56 -2.43 16.00
CA TYR A 542 8.08 -2.44 14.61
C TYR A 542 8.53 -3.68 13.82
N ARG A 543 9.80 -4.11 13.99
CA ARG A 543 10.32 -5.27 13.26
C ARG A 543 9.94 -6.62 13.86
N LEU A 544 9.85 -6.71 15.20
CA LEU A 544 9.71 -7.99 15.89
C LEU A 544 8.29 -8.25 16.42
N THR A 545 7.51 -7.21 16.65
CA THR A 545 6.15 -7.27 17.20
C THR A 545 5.28 -6.12 16.66
N PRO A 546 5.15 -5.95 15.32
CA PRO A 546 4.43 -4.82 14.72
C PRO A 546 2.98 -4.71 15.21
N THR A 547 2.28 -5.82 15.42
CA THR A 547 0.92 -5.85 15.96
C THR A 547 0.77 -5.06 17.27
N LEU A 548 1.81 -4.99 18.11
CA LEU A 548 1.74 -4.19 19.35
C LEU A 548 1.61 -2.68 19.08
N ILE A 549 2.17 -2.21 17.96
CA ILE A 549 2.03 -0.82 17.53
C ILE A 549 0.68 -0.63 16.84
N GLU A 550 0.32 -1.52 15.93
CA GLU A 550 -0.94 -1.48 15.16
C GLU A 550 -2.17 -1.52 16.06
N GLU A 551 -2.16 -2.35 17.09
CA GLU A 551 -3.24 -2.46 18.08
C GLU A 551 -3.16 -1.41 19.22
N GLY A 552 -2.12 -0.55 19.21
CA GLY A 552 -2.00 0.59 20.09
C GLY A 552 -1.64 0.27 21.53
N TYR A 553 -0.82 -0.74 21.77
CA TYR A 553 -0.25 -1.08 23.08
C TYR A 553 0.97 -0.25 23.45
N VAL A 554 1.58 0.47 22.48
CA VAL A 554 2.84 1.19 22.65
C VAL A 554 2.58 2.68 22.89
N TYR A 555 3.25 3.21 23.91
CA TYR A 555 3.16 4.61 24.31
C TYR A 555 4.54 5.20 24.54
N ILE A 556 4.66 6.52 24.41
CA ILE A 556 5.81 7.31 24.80
C ILE A 556 5.39 8.19 25.98
N ALA A 557 6.12 8.12 27.08
CA ALA A 557 5.94 9.05 28.17
C ALA A 557 6.65 10.37 27.87
N GLU A 558 5.94 11.50 28.03
CA GLU A 558 6.53 12.81 27.99
C GLU A 558 7.04 13.19 29.38
N SER A 559 8.33 13.46 29.50
CA SER A 559 8.96 14.00 30.72
C SER A 559 9.07 15.51 30.59
N PRO A 560 8.84 16.27 31.66
CA PRO A 560 8.97 17.72 31.61
C PRO A 560 10.42 18.14 31.34
N LEU A 561 10.58 19.17 30.51
CA LEU A 561 11.87 19.80 30.22
C LEU A 561 12.25 20.84 31.27
N TYR A 562 11.25 21.44 31.91
CA TYR A 562 11.44 22.52 32.88
C TYR A 562 10.59 22.30 34.11
N GLU A 563 11.21 22.57 35.26
CA GLU A 563 10.59 22.76 36.56
C GLU A 563 10.64 24.25 36.94
N ILE A 564 9.49 24.84 37.21
CA ILE A 564 9.34 26.26 37.50
C ILE A 564 8.81 26.36 38.92
N ASN A 565 9.62 26.90 39.84
CA ASN A 565 9.30 26.99 41.24
C ASN A 565 9.01 28.44 41.65
N TYR A 566 7.88 28.63 42.32
CA TYR A 566 7.53 29.88 42.97
C TYR A 566 6.93 29.61 44.35
N LYS A 567 7.63 30.01 45.42
CA LYS A 567 7.31 29.67 46.82
C LYS A 567 7.23 28.16 47.03
N GLU A 568 6.07 27.65 47.44
CA GLU A 568 5.82 26.22 47.68
C GLU A 568 5.09 25.52 46.48
N GLN A 569 4.94 26.22 45.35
CA GLN A 569 4.25 25.67 44.18
C GLN A 569 5.23 25.44 43.05
N THR A 570 5.05 24.32 42.36
CA THR A 570 5.86 23.90 41.22
C THR A 570 4.99 23.72 39.99
N TRP A 571 5.42 24.27 38.86
CA TRP A 571 4.84 24.07 37.53
C TRP A 571 5.83 23.31 36.66
N PHE A 572 5.31 22.48 35.77
CA PHE A 572 6.09 21.71 34.84
C PHE A 572 5.78 22.15 33.42
N ALA A 573 6.81 22.34 32.58
CA ALA A 573 6.68 22.69 31.19
C ALA A 573 7.41 21.65 30.33
N TYR A 574 6.77 21.25 29.24
CA TYR A 574 7.22 20.20 28.34
C TYR A 574 7.81 20.75 27.03
N SER A 575 7.81 22.07 26.87
CA SER A 575 8.45 22.82 25.79
C SER A 575 8.86 24.22 26.24
N ASP A 576 9.73 24.87 25.46
CA ASP A 576 10.10 26.26 25.67
C ASP A 576 8.88 27.20 25.60
N LYS A 577 7.96 26.89 24.67
CA LYS A 577 6.71 27.65 24.55
C LYS A 577 5.86 27.55 25.80
N GLU A 578 5.59 26.34 26.31
CA GLU A 578 4.84 26.12 27.54
C GLU A 578 5.49 26.83 28.74
N LYS A 579 6.82 26.76 28.87
CA LYS A 579 7.57 27.48 29.89
C LYS A 579 7.33 29.00 29.81
N ASN A 580 7.43 29.55 28.60
CA ASN A 580 7.24 30.98 28.37
C ASN A 580 5.79 31.41 28.65
N ASP A 581 4.81 30.59 28.25
CA ASP A 581 3.38 30.84 28.50
C ASP A 581 3.06 30.82 29.99
N ILE A 582 3.60 29.87 30.77
CA ILE A 582 3.44 29.81 32.23
C ILE A 582 4.07 31.05 32.90
N VAL A 583 5.29 31.41 32.51
CA VAL A 583 6.01 32.56 33.11
C VAL A 583 5.33 33.88 32.74
N ALA A 584 4.85 34.04 31.52
CA ALA A 584 4.16 35.25 31.04
C ALA A 584 2.71 35.35 31.54
N GLY A 585 2.05 34.20 31.81
CA GLY A 585 0.66 34.10 32.26
C GLY A 585 0.54 34.04 33.79
N GLU A 586 0.48 32.84 34.35
CA GLU A 586 0.20 32.61 35.78
C GLU A 586 1.27 33.17 36.73
N LEU A 587 2.50 33.25 36.23
CA LEU A 587 3.65 33.71 37.01
C LEU A 587 4.16 35.10 36.60
N ALA A 588 3.36 35.84 35.83
CA ALA A 588 3.74 37.18 35.37
C ALA A 588 4.11 38.12 36.54
N GLY A 589 5.30 38.73 36.44
CA GLY A 589 5.82 39.67 37.47
C GLY A 589 6.32 38.99 38.75
N LYS A 590 6.33 37.66 38.84
CA LYS A 590 6.85 36.92 40.00
C LYS A 590 8.31 36.52 39.75
N LYS A 591 9.12 36.51 40.82
CA LYS A 591 10.51 36.01 40.72
C LYS A 591 10.49 34.51 40.87
N VAL A 592 10.61 33.79 39.75
CA VAL A 592 10.58 32.32 39.67
C VAL A 592 11.98 31.74 39.61
N SER A 593 12.15 30.53 40.11
CA SER A 593 13.32 29.67 39.85
C SER A 593 12.96 28.67 38.76
N ILE A 594 13.74 28.64 37.69
CA ILE A 594 13.54 27.71 36.57
C ILE A 594 14.73 26.76 36.53
N GLN A 595 14.45 25.46 36.63
CA GLN A 595 15.44 24.41 36.47
C GLN A 595 15.13 23.60 35.18
N ARG A 596 16.14 23.31 34.37
CA ARG A 596 16.01 22.42 33.26
C ARG A 596 16.26 20.98 33.72
N SER A 597 15.30 20.09 33.49
CA SER A 597 15.47 18.66 33.77
C SER A 597 16.47 18.10 32.78
N LYS A 598 17.52 17.43 33.25
CA LYS A 598 18.59 16.88 32.40
C LYS A 598 18.42 15.39 32.13
N GLY A 599 17.82 14.67 33.09
CA GLY A 599 17.60 13.23 32.89
C GLY A 599 16.64 12.66 33.94
N LEU A 600 15.98 11.56 33.61
CA LEU A 600 14.98 10.89 34.45
C LEU A 600 15.57 10.45 35.81
N GLY A 601 16.86 10.10 35.82
CA GLY A 601 17.55 9.63 37.02
C GLY A 601 17.88 10.72 38.04
N GLU A 602 17.77 11.99 37.65
CA GLU A 602 18.02 13.17 38.53
C GLU A 602 16.75 13.73 39.17
N ASN A 603 15.57 13.23 38.70
CA ASN A 603 14.29 13.72 39.19
C ASN A 603 13.94 13.13 40.57
N GLU A 604 13.40 13.98 41.44
CA GLU A 604 12.87 13.54 42.74
C GLU A 604 11.68 12.58 42.53
N PRO A 605 11.51 11.56 43.40
CA PRO A 605 10.46 10.56 43.27
C PRO A 605 9.04 11.14 43.18
N ASP A 606 8.75 12.19 43.94
CA ASP A 606 7.42 12.84 43.91
C ASP A 606 7.17 13.58 42.60
N MET A 607 8.18 14.21 42.02
CA MET A 607 8.13 14.82 40.69
C MET A 607 7.88 13.77 39.64
N MET A 608 8.64 12.68 39.65
CA MET A 608 8.45 11.57 38.71
C MET A 608 7.05 10.95 38.80
N TRP A 609 6.51 10.83 40.00
CA TRP A 609 5.13 10.38 40.16
C TRP A 609 4.16 11.35 39.51
N MET A 610 4.22 12.65 39.89
CA MET A 610 3.27 13.65 39.40
C MET A 610 3.31 13.86 37.87
N THR A 611 4.48 13.76 37.24
CA THR A 611 4.66 14.14 35.85
C THR A 611 4.63 12.95 34.87
N THR A 612 5.13 11.78 35.30
CA THR A 612 5.47 10.70 34.38
C THR A 612 4.79 9.38 34.72
N MET A 613 4.57 9.06 36.00
CA MET A 613 4.10 7.74 36.42
C MET A 613 2.62 7.70 36.82
N ASN A 614 2.08 8.80 37.39
CA ASN A 614 0.69 8.84 37.84
C ASN A 614 -0.30 8.83 36.63
N PRO A 615 -1.19 7.84 36.53
CA PRO A 615 -2.15 7.76 35.42
C PRO A 615 -3.06 9.00 35.28
N ALA A 616 -3.29 9.74 36.37
CA ALA A 616 -4.18 10.91 36.38
C ALA A 616 -3.52 12.21 35.84
N SER A 617 -2.21 12.31 35.88
CA SER A 617 -1.48 13.56 35.56
C SER A 617 -0.42 13.42 34.47
N ARG A 618 0.07 12.21 34.20
CA ARG A 618 1.09 11.95 33.21
C ARG A 618 0.59 12.21 31.78
N ARG A 619 1.51 12.58 30.89
CA ARG A 619 1.27 12.71 29.46
C ARG A 619 1.82 11.50 28.74
N LEU A 620 0.95 10.82 27.97
CA LEU A 620 1.34 9.68 27.13
C LEU A 620 0.95 9.95 25.68
N ILE A 621 1.91 9.81 24.77
CA ILE A 621 1.67 9.80 23.34
C ILE A 621 1.44 8.36 22.94
N LYS A 622 0.25 8.03 22.42
CA LYS A 622 -0.02 6.71 21.83
C LYS A 622 0.66 6.60 20.48
N VAL A 623 1.45 5.55 20.29
CA VAL A 623 2.14 5.30 19.02
C VAL A 623 1.22 4.48 18.12
N MET A 624 0.77 5.09 17.04
CA MET A 624 -0.09 4.44 16.03
C MET A 624 0.47 4.74 14.65
N PRO A 625 0.49 3.77 13.71
CA PRO A 625 0.78 4.07 12.32
C PRO A 625 -0.45 4.78 11.72
N GLU A 626 -0.25 5.87 11.00
CA GLU A 626 -1.33 6.52 10.24
C GLU A 626 -1.67 5.69 9.00
N GLU A 627 -0.63 5.22 8.31
CA GLU A 627 -0.72 4.37 7.13
C GLU A 627 0.43 3.36 7.14
N ALA A 628 0.14 2.08 6.92
CA ALA A 628 1.15 1.01 7.05
C ALA A 628 2.30 1.16 6.03
N ALA A 629 1.98 1.55 4.78
CA ALA A 629 2.97 1.74 3.73
C ALA A 629 3.88 2.95 4.01
N ALA A 630 3.29 4.10 4.36
CA ALA A 630 4.03 5.31 4.72
C ALA A 630 4.92 5.08 5.95
N THR A 631 4.41 4.37 6.95
CA THR A 631 5.18 3.98 8.15
C THR A 631 6.38 3.11 7.77
N ALA A 632 6.19 2.10 6.92
CA ALA A 632 7.27 1.22 6.45
C ALA A 632 8.35 2.00 5.68
N MET A 633 7.94 2.88 4.77
CA MET A 633 8.85 3.75 4.01
C MET A 633 9.64 4.67 4.92
N MET A 634 9.01 5.26 5.94
CA MET A 634 9.68 6.17 6.88
C MET A 634 10.71 5.44 7.75
N PHE A 635 10.39 4.26 8.25
CA PHE A 635 11.34 3.43 8.98
C PHE A 635 12.54 3.04 8.11
N ASP A 636 12.31 2.62 6.87
CA ASP A 636 13.38 2.26 5.94
C ASP A 636 14.24 3.48 5.56
N LEU A 637 13.62 4.62 5.27
CA LEU A 637 14.30 5.87 4.94
C LEU A 637 15.19 6.34 6.10
N LEU A 638 14.66 6.43 7.31
CA LEU A 638 15.37 7.01 8.46
C LEU A 638 16.36 6.04 9.08
N LEU A 639 16.07 4.75 9.12
CA LEU A 639 16.79 3.74 9.89
C LEU A 639 17.36 2.58 9.05
N GLY A 640 16.91 2.44 7.79
CA GLY A 640 17.41 1.49 6.82
C GLY A 640 18.78 1.89 6.21
N ASP A 641 19.12 1.29 5.07
CA ASP A 641 20.43 1.48 4.42
C ASP A 641 20.49 2.66 3.43
N ASN A 642 19.35 3.29 3.11
CA ASN A 642 19.26 4.41 2.17
C ASN A 642 19.82 5.72 2.74
N LEU A 643 21.15 5.84 2.77
CA LEU A 643 21.84 7.02 3.29
C LEU A 643 21.59 8.29 2.46
N ALA A 644 21.50 8.14 1.13
CA ALA A 644 21.28 9.27 0.22
C ALA A 644 19.87 9.85 0.40
N GLY A 645 18.85 8.98 0.43
CA GLY A 645 17.46 9.37 0.70
C GLY A 645 17.30 10.05 2.07
N ARG A 646 17.96 9.52 3.11
CA ARG A 646 17.96 10.13 4.46
C ARG A 646 18.54 11.54 4.46
N LYS A 647 19.68 11.75 3.81
CA LYS A 647 20.29 13.08 3.70
C LYS A 647 19.39 14.06 2.96
N SER A 648 18.74 13.61 1.88
CA SER A 648 17.79 14.43 1.13
C SER A 648 16.57 14.79 1.97
N HIS A 649 15.98 13.82 2.68
CA HIS A 649 14.85 14.04 3.58
C HIS A 649 15.18 15.04 4.70
N ILE A 650 16.35 14.91 5.35
CA ILE A 650 16.79 15.85 6.37
C ILE A 650 17.00 17.25 5.77
N ALA A 651 17.54 17.36 4.56
CA ALA A 651 17.73 18.65 3.90
C ALA A 651 16.40 19.33 3.56
N GLN A 652 15.38 18.55 3.20
CA GLN A 652 14.06 19.07 2.83
C GLN A 652 13.20 19.42 4.05
N HIS A 653 13.19 18.58 5.08
CA HIS A 653 12.27 18.67 6.22
C HIS A 653 12.93 19.06 7.54
N GLY A 654 14.26 19.08 7.62
CA GLY A 654 14.97 19.35 8.88
C GLY A 654 14.63 20.72 9.48
N HIS A 655 14.25 21.70 8.67
CA HIS A 655 13.84 23.02 9.14
C HIS A 655 12.53 22.99 9.96
N GLU A 656 11.65 22.01 9.73
CA GLU A 656 10.39 21.83 10.46
C GLU A 656 10.63 21.37 11.91
N PHE A 657 11.81 20.80 12.18
CA PHE A 657 12.18 20.21 13.46
C PHE A 657 13.31 20.97 14.19
N LEU A 658 13.64 22.19 13.74
CA LEU A 658 14.72 23.00 14.35
C LEU A 658 14.48 23.29 15.82
N GLU A 659 13.22 23.45 16.24
CA GLU A 659 12.86 23.66 17.65
C GLU A 659 13.15 22.44 18.54
N LEU A 660 13.23 21.24 17.96
CA LEU A 660 13.55 19.99 18.64
C LEU A 660 15.05 19.64 18.55
N ALA A 661 15.82 20.39 17.77
CA ALA A 661 17.24 20.16 17.61
C ALA A 661 18.00 20.73 18.81
N ASP A 662 18.81 19.91 19.47
CA ASP A 662 19.77 20.38 20.48
C ASP A 662 20.95 21.03 19.74
N LEU A 663 21.00 22.35 19.81
CA LEU A 663 22.05 23.20 19.21
C LEU A 663 23.15 23.57 20.22
N SER A 664 23.19 22.97 21.42
CA SER A 664 24.17 23.23 22.46
C SER A 664 25.47 22.43 22.30
#